data_ffc9b581110bb319a3c40f90cfe2ff34
#
_entry.id   ffc9b581110bb319a3c40f90cfe2ff34
#
_cell.length_a   1.000
_cell.length_b   1.000
_cell.length_c   1.000
_cell.angle_alpha   90.00
_cell.angle_beta   90.00
_cell.angle_gamma   90.00
#
_symmetry.space_group_name_H-M   'P 1'
#
loop_
_entity.id
_entity.type
_entity.pdbx_description
1 polymer ?
#
loop_
_entity_poly.entity_id
_entity_poly.type
_entity_poly.pdbx_seq_one_letter_code
_entity_poly.pdbx_strand_id
1 'polypeptide(L)'
;MAGLLAARVLSETFATVTIVERDDLSVPGDRPGVPQGRHVHALLARGQQVFEELFPGITAELLADGAIECRSMSELRMTIYGHTLHRSDAGYSLLQASRPLLEWRVRSRVRSLPNVELIDRCQARSLLTDRMGNRVTGVRVESDSTGARDIPADLTISCMGRHGPIGEWLDELGYEPPPEEGVRIDMKYASRYVRLGDGAVRGDKEIVIANRNPARGLALFAVEDGRHILTLIGYGVDHPPHDEEGFWRFAASVAPRDVWAALVDAEPLTEIATYRYLANQRRRYENLALFPQGLLVFGDAVCSFSPAFGQGMTMSALQAVELRRALAGGDRELARRYFRAAATAIDDAWVMTKVFDLAMPHVRTQGGQRIHGLGALAAIAMAVGERDKAVGQQMSRIAGLLDRPSAALRPAVLVRATAAVGRLGLQRARAALGEWRSAPEDSITAFDPVPGTRARDVHRLRVRSVEPDAPGSVVIEFDVPTALLGRYRFSAGQHVIIHGTCDGQPIRRSYSLCDAVGAGRVRIGVVRREGGAFSRYAVEELAPGSHLYVSEPAGVFTPPVTRTKRSYCAVAAGSGITPIASIIATTLESEPASTFVLHYGSRDDDHIMLATELASLADRFGDRLRIVHHLSRQSPGRRPHGDAVTEYRRGRIVAADIAEDGANLWLLCGPRGLVAEVRESLVARGVDRSRILIELFETREISSPPTETTARCRVVLTGHGDGLTFEMPQGATILDAALERREDLPYSCLGGSCGTCLARVEHGRVDMDPHPLLAITPDDIDAGYVLTCRARPASDEVSLRFGR
;
A
#
# COMPACT_ATOMS: atom_id res chain seq x y z
N MET A 1 -13.96 -6.54 -27.50
CA MET A 1 -13.33 -7.88 -27.77
C MET A 1 -14.28 -9.02 -27.37
N ALA A 2 -14.74 -9.12 -26.11
CA ALA A 2 -15.62 -10.22 -25.68
C ALA A 2 -16.86 -10.38 -26.54
N GLY A 3 -17.60 -9.29 -26.83
CA GLY A 3 -18.76 -9.30 -27.73
C GLY A 3 -18.45 -9.74 -29.17
N LEU A 4 -17.27 -9.37 -29.69
CA LEU A 4 -16.83 -9.81 -31.04
C LEU A 4 -16.58 -11.31 -31.09
N LEU A 5 -15.97 -11.90 -30.06
CA LEU A 5 -15.73 -13.33 -29.96
C LEU A 5 -17.04 -14.10 -29.77
N ALA A 6 -17.96 -13.61 -28.95
CA ALA A 6 -19.28 -14.17 -28.79
C ALA A 6 -20.07 -14.15 -30.13
N ALA A 7 -20.08 -13.01 -30.82
CA ALA A 7 -20.76 -12.85 -32.10
C ALA A 7 -20.18 -13.77 -33.17
N ARG A 8 -18.88 -14.00 -33.22
CA ARG A 8 -18.24 -14.98 -34.12
C ARG A 8 -18.79 -16.40 -33.90
N VAL A 9 -18.95 -16.80 -32.64
CA VAL A 9 -19.48 -18.10 -32.30
C VAL A 9 -20.99 -18.20 -32.61
N LEU A 10 -21.75 -17.16 -32.25
CA LEU A 10 -23.18 -17.07 -32.52
C LEU A 10 -23.50 -17.13 -34.01
N SER A 11 -22.65 -16.55 -34.86
CA SER A 11 -22.83 -16.56 -36.32
C SER A 11 -22.85 -17.98 -36.96
N GLU A 12 -22.33 -18.97 -36.24
CA GLU A 12 -22.36 -20.39 -36.66
C GLU A 12 -23.72 -21.07 -36.39
N THR A 13 -24.55 -20.50 -35.50
CA THR A 13 -25.77 -21.15 -35.00
C THR A 13 -27.04 -20.36 -35.31
N PHE A 14 -26.97 -19.02 -35.26
CA PHE A 14 -28.13 -18.16 -35.42
C PHE A 14 -28.19 -17.54 -36.83
N ALA A 15 -29.40 -17.37 -37.34
CA ALA A 15 -29.65 -16.77 -38.64
C ALA A 15 -29.21 -15.30 -38.70
N THR A 16 -29.34 -14.56 -37.59
CA THR A 16 -28.94 -13.15 -37.46
C THR A 16 -28.29 -12.95 -36.12
N VAL A 17 -27.20 -12.19 -36.07
CA VAL A 17 -26.50 -11.76 -34.85
C VAL A 17 -26.37 -10.28 -34.88
N THR A 18 -26.94 -9.59 -33.89
CA THR A 18 -26.83 -8.11 -33.73
C THR A 18 -25.90 -7.78 -32.60
N ILE A 19 -24.84 -7.00 -32.86
CA ILE A 19 -23.94 -6.43 -31.86
C ILE A 19 -24.38 -5.01 -31.59
N VAL A 20 -24.65 -4.70 -30.32
CA VAL A 20 -24.94 -3.32 -29.87
C VAL A 20 -23.72 -2.76 -29.12
N GLU A 21 -23.21 -1.62 -29.56
CA GLU A 21 -22.05 -0.97 -28.96
C GLU A 21 -22.31 0.53 -28.74
N ARG A 22 -21.96 1.03 -27.57
CA ARG A 22 -22.17 2.45 -27.22
C ARG A 22 -21.16 3.41 -27.86
N ASP A 23 -19.93 2.94 -28.10
CA ASP A 23 -18.87 3.75 -28.70
C ASP A 23 -19.07 3.87 -30.23
N ASP A 24 -18.46 4.92 -30.79
CA ASP A 24 -18.32 5.07 -32.26
C ASP A 24 -17.25 4.09 -32.75
N LEU A 25 -17.61 3.24 -33.69
CA LEU A 25 -16.74 2.24 -34.31
C LEU A 25 -16.36 2.54 -35.76
N SER A 26 -16.62 3.75 -36.25
CA SER A 26 -16.39 4.14 -37.63
C SER A 26 -14.91 4.13 -38.05
N VAL A 27 -14.00 4.40 -37.10
CA VAL A 27 -12.55 4.47 -37.34
C VAL A 27 -11.78 3.53 -36.40
N PRO A 28 -10.58 3.04 -36.82
CA PRO A 28 -9.67 2.37 -35.91
C PRO A 28 -9.09 3.37 -34.90
N GLY A 29 -8.80 2.91 -33.68
CA GLY A 29 -8.17 3.75 -32.66
C GLY A 29 -8.63 3.42 -31.23
N ASP A 30 -8.19 4.27 -30.32
CA ASP A 30 -8.59 4.20 -28.91
C ASP A 30 -10.07 4.56 -28.77
N ARG A 31 -10.78 3.87 -27.84
CA ARG A 31 -12.20 4.07 -27.61
C ARG A 31 -12.45 4.55 -26.17
N PRO A 32 -13.35 5.55 -25.98
CA PRO A 32 -13.71 6.02 -24.63
C PRO A 32 -14.21 4.92 -23.69
N GLY A 33 -14.95 3.94 -24.21
CA GLY A 33 -15.46 2.79 -23.45
C GLY A 33 -14.41 1.74 -23.11
N VAL A 34 -13.18 1.86 -23.61
CA VAL A 34 -12.06 0.94 -23.37
C VAL A 34 -10.81 1.71 -22.95
N PRO A 35 -10.83 2.47 -21.82
CA PRO A 35 -9.72 3.32 -21.41
C PRO A 35 -8.42 2.54 -21.20
N GLN A 36 -8.51 1.26 -20.83
CA GLN A 36 -7.35 0.37 -20.71
C GLN A 36 -6.67 0.08 -22.06
N GLY A 37 -7.26 0.39 -23.19
CA GLY A 37 -6.70 0.17 -24.56
C GLY A 37 -5.34 0.86 -24.79
N ARG A 38 -5.05 1.93 -24.04
CA ARG A 38 -3.80 2.71 -24.10
C ARG A 38 -2.63 2.09 -23.33
N HIS A 39 -2.83 0.94 -22.68
CA HIS A 39 -1.80 0.23 -21.92
C HIS A 39 -1.36 -1.02 -22.66
N VAL A 40 -0.28 -1.64 -22.16
CA VAL A 40 0.19 -2.91 -22.73
C VAL A 40 -0.91 -3.99 -22.63
N HIS A 41 -1.07 -4.74 -23.70
CA HIS A 41 -1.98 -5.89 -23.77
C HIS A 41 -1.24 -7.07 -24.35
N ALA A 42 -1.24 -8.19 -23.63
CA ALA A 42 -0.74 -9.46 -24.13
C ALA A 42 -1.93 -10.33 -24.59
N LEU A 43 -1.84 -10.87 -25.79
CA LEU A 43 -2.62 -12.02 -26.19
C LEU A 43 -1.79 -13.25 -25.88
N LEU A 44 -2.12 -13.96 -24.78
CA LEU A 44 -1.33 -15.12 -24.36
C LEU A 44 -1.39 -16.23 -25.40
N ALA A 45 -0.40 -17.13 -25.40
CA ALA A 45 -0.24 -18.15 -26.41
C ALA A 45 -1.50 -19.01 -26.64
N ARG A 46 -2.23 -19.40 -25.58
CA ARG A 46 -3.48 -20.13 -25.72
C ARG A 46 -4.58 -19.28 -26.35
N GLY A 47 -4.63 -17.99 -26.00
CA GLY A 47 -5.56 -17.04 -26.62
C GLY A 47 -5.31 -16.93 -28.12
N GLN A 48 -4.04 -16.80 -28.53
CA GLN A 48 -3.66 -16.74 -29.95
C GLN A 48 -4.10 -17.98 -30.72
N GLN A 49 -3.93 -19.18 -30.15
CA GLN A 49 -4.42 -20.43 -30.78
C GLN A 49 -5.94 -20.39 -30.98
N VAL A 50 -6.70 -19.93 -29.98
CA VAL A 50 -8.17 -19.82 -30.09
C VAL A 50 -8.57 -18.73 -31.08
N PHE A 51 -7.84 -17.62 -31.18
CA PHE A 51 -8.12 -16.63 -32.23
C PHE A 51 -7.92 -17.21 -33.62
N GLU A 52 -6.86 -18.00 -33.84
CA GLU A 52 -6.64 -18.70 -35.11
C GLU A 52 -7.72 -19.77 -35.40
N GLU A 53 -8.21 -20.49 -34.35
CA GLU A 53 -9.33 -21.43 -34.48
C GLU A 53 -10.63 -20.70 -34.88
N LEU A 54 -10.91 -19.53 -34.31
CA LEU A 54 -12.14 -18.77 -34.56
C LEU A 54 -12.07 -17.96 -35.88
N PHE A 55 -10.90 -17.50 -36.24
CA PHE A 55 -10.63 -16.67 -37.40
C PHE A 55 -9.40 -17.19 -38.17
N PRO A 56 -9.54 -18.27 -38.93
CA PRO A 56 -8.41 -18.86 -39.67
C PRO A 56 -7.68 -17.82 -40.53
N GLY A 57 -6.34 -17.77 -40.39
CA GLY A 57 -5.47 -16.84 -41.10
C GLY A 57 -5.28 -15.47 -40.41
N ILE A 58 -5.91 -15.21 -39.26
CA ILE A 58 -5.83 -13.92 -38.57
C ILE A 58 -4.41 -13.57 -38.12
N THR A 59 -3.60 -14.56 -37.75
CA THR A 59 -2.20 -14.36 -37.36
C THR A 59 -1.41 -13.80 -38.55
N ALA A 60 -1.57 -14.36 -39.76
CA ALA A 60 -0.90 -13.89 -40.97
C ALA A 60 -1.35 -12.48 -41.36
N GLU A 61 -2.64 -12.17 -41.22
CA GLU A 61 -3.17 -10.81 -41.46
C GLU A 61 -2.59 -9.79 -40.51
N LEU A 62 -2.54 -10.09 -39.21
CA LEU A 62 -1.96 -9.19 -38.20
C LEU A 62 -0.46 -8.95 -38.44
N LEU A 63 0.30 -9.99 -38.84
CA LEU A 63 1.71 -9.83 -39.22
C LEU A 63 1.85 -8.94 -40.45
N ALA A 64 0.95 -9.08 -41.43
CA ALA A 64 0.93 -8.20 -42.61
C ALA A 64 0.57 -6.74 -42.26
N ASP A 65 -0.22 -6.53 -41.22
CA ASP A 65 -0.55 -5.21 -40.67
C ASP A 65 0.56 -4.63 -39.79
N GLY A 66 1.69 -5.33 -39.64
CA GLY A 66 2.86 -4.85 -38.88
C GLY A 66 2.98 -5.38 -37.45
N ALA A 67 2.11 -6.29 -37.00
CA ALA A 67 2.30 -6.96 -35.72
C ALA A 67 3.63 -7.71 -35.66
N ILE A 68 4.21 -7.84 -34.46
CA ILE A 68 5.53 -8.40 -34.27
C ILE A 68 5.42 -9.84 -33.75
N GLU A 69 6.03 -10.80 -34.41
CA GLU A 69 6.20 -12.14 -33.87
C GLU A 69 7.32 -12.18 -32.83
N CYS A 70 7.02 -12.66 -31.63
CA CYS A 70 7.94 -12.83 -30.51
C CYS A 70 8.09 -14.33 -30.20
N ARG A 71 9.27 -14.89 -30.42
CA ARG A 71 9.54 -16.32 -30.18
C ARG A 71 9.74 -16.60 -28.71
N SER A 72 8.69 -17.02 -28.04
CA SER A 72 8.61 -17.41 -26.64
C SER A 72 9.78 -16.84 -25.78
N MET A 73 10.44 -17.63 -24.94
CA MET A 73 11.50 -17.15 -24.03
C MET A 73 12.83 -16.81 -24.75
N SER A 74 12.97 -16.99 -26.06
CA SER A 74 14.18 -16.55 -26.76
C SER A 74 14.19 -15.04 -27.05
N GLU A 75 13.02 -14.44 -27.28
CA GLU A 75 12.81 -13.00 -27.54
C GLU A 75 11.91 -12.33 -26.48
N LEU A 76 11.41 -13.11 -25.52
CA LEU A 76 10.70 -12.67 -24.31
C LEU A 76 11.64 -12.76 -23.10
N ARG A 77 11.83 -11.65 -22.39
CA ARG A 77 12.51 -11.60 -21.10
C ARG A 77 11.48 -11.49 -19.97
N MET A 78 11.39 -12.52 -19.15
CA MET A 78 10.46 -12.53 -18.01
C MET A 78 11.24 -12.62 -16.69
N THR A 79 11.16 -11.55 -15.89
CA THR A 79 11.77 -11.46 -14.56
C THR A 79 10.66 -11.32 -13.52
N ILE A 80 10.46 -12.33 -12.71
CA ILE A 80 9.42 -12.37 -11.68
C ILE A 80 10.08 -12.54 -10.31
N TYR A 81 9.83 -11.59 -9.41
CA TYR A 81 10.37 -11.58 -8.04
C TYR A 81 11.91 -11.72 -7.98
N GLY A 82 12.60 -11.05 -8.92
CA GLY A 82 14.06 -11.06 -9.00
C GLY A 82 14.66 -12.25 -9.76
N HIS A 83 13.85 -13.21 -10.22
CA HIS A 83 14.30 -14.36 -10.99
C HIS A 83 13.98 -14.19 -12.47
N THR A 84 15.00 -14.15 -13.32
CA THR A 84 14.83 -14.13 -14.77
C THR A 84 14.78 -15.55 -15.31
N LEU A 85 13.67 -15.96 -15.90
CA LEU A 85 13.52 -17.30 -16.46
C LEU A 85 14.55 -17.55 -17.56
N HIS A 86 15.00 -18.81 -17.63
CA HIS A 86 16.03 -19.26 -18.59
C HIS A 86 15.62 -18.94 -20.04
N ARG A 87 16.47 -18.24 -20.76
CA ARG A 87 16.24 -17.88 -22.16
C ARG A 87 16.35 -19.11 -23.07
N SER A 88 15.22 -19.59 -23.51
CA SER A 88 15.15 -20.76 -24.39
C SER A 88 13.80 -20.87 -25.08
N ASP A 89 13.76 -21.35 -26.29
CA ASP A 89 12.49 -21.57 -26.99
C ASP A 89 11.63 -22.57 -26.21
N ALA A 90 10.41 -22.16 -25.85
CA ALA A 90 9.41 -22.97 -25.14
C ALA A 90 8.41 -23.65 -26.13
N GLY A 91 8.67 -23.54 -27.41
CA GLY A 91 7.91 -24.21 -28.46
C GLY A 91 6.62 -23.49 -28.86
N TYR A 92 6.59 -22.16 -28.71
CA TYR A 92 5.48 -21.32 -29.15
C TYR A 92 5.95 -19.90 -29.49
N SER A 93 5.19 -19.16 -30.30
CA SER A 93 5.37 -17.74 -30.53
C SER A 93 4.21 -16.95 -29.96
N LEU A 94 4.47 -15.69 -29.59
CA LEU A 94 3.48 -14.69 -29.22
C LEU A 94 3.37 -13.64 -30.32
N LEU A 95 2.18 -13.09 -30.50
CA LEU A 95 1.93 -11.99 -31.40
C LEU A 95 1.78 -10.69 -30.61
N GLN A 96 2.71 -9.76 -30.83
CA GLN A 96 2.68 -8.46 -30.20
C GLN A 96 2.04 -7.44 -31.16
N ALA A 97 0.98 -6.83 -30.69
CA ALA A 97 0.25 -5.81 -31.42
C ALA A 97 -0.38 -4.82 -30.43
N SER A 98 -0.56 -3.59 -30.84
CA SER A 98 -1.34 -2.66 -30.05
C SER A 98 -2.79 -3.17 -29.90
N ARG A 99 -3.44 -2.82 -28.80
CA ARG A 99 -4.85 -3.17 -28.58
C ARG A 99 -5.77 -2.64 -29.69
N PRO A 100 -5.63 -1.41 -30.17
CA PRO A 100 -6.40 -0.89 -31.29
C PRO A 100 -6.25 -1.74 -32.57
N LEU A 101 -5.04 -2.14 -32.96
CA LEU A 101 -4.80 -2.94 -34.14
C LEU A 101 -5.46 -4.32 -34.06
N LEU A 102 -5.25 -5.04 -32.93
CA LEU A 102 -5.82 -6.34 -32.69
C LEU A 102 -7.35 -6.31 -32.72
N GLU A 103 -7.95 -5.31 -32.05
CA GLU A 103 -9.41 -5.18 -32.01
C GLU A 103 -9.98 -4.80 -33.36
N TRP A 104 -9.33 -3.91 -34.10
CA TRP A 104 -9.73 -3.52 -35.44
C TRP A 104 -9.76 -4.73 -36.37
N ARG A 105 -8.71 -5.57 -36.38
CA ARG A 105 -8.64 -6.75 -37.23
C ARG A 105 -9.76 -7.76 -36.90
N VAL A 106 -9.96 -8.08 -35.61
CA VAL A 106 -11.05 -8.96 -35.18
C VAL A 106 -12.41 -8.39 -35.57
N ARG A 107 -12.64 -7.10 -35.35
CA ARG A 107 -13.88 -6.41 -35.72
C ARG A 107 -14.13 -6.45 -37.22
N SER A 108 -13.10 -6.24 -38.04
CA SER A 108 -13.20 -6.31 -39.49
C SER A 108 -13.63 -7.70 -39.94
N ARG A 109 -13.07 -8.76 -39.38
CA ARG A 109 -13.43 -10.15 -39.64
C ARG A 109 -14.87 -10.47 -39.22
N VAL A 110 -15.31 -9.96 -38.06
CA VAL A 110 -16.70 -10.17 -37.58
C VAL A 110 -17.70 -9.39 -38.46
N ARG A 111 -17.37 -8.16 -38.86
CA ARG A 111 -18.23 -7.38 -39.78
C ARG A 111 -18.36 -7.96 -41.16
N SER A 112 -17.41 -8.77 -41.62
CA SER A 112 -17.46 -9.44 -42.91
C SER A 112 -18.37 -10.69 -42.92
N LEU A 113 -18.85 -11.12 -41.74
CA LEU A 113 -19.78 -12.25 -41.67
C LEU A 113 -21.17 -11.83 -42.18
N PRO A 114 -21.79 -12.62 -43.08
CA PRO A 114 -23.00 -12.21 -43.79
C PRO A 114 -24.24 -12.04 -42.90
N ASN A 115 -24.23 -12.70 -41.73
CA ASN A 115 -25.35 -12.73 -40.79
C ASN A 115 -25.06 -11.93 -39.51
N VAL A 116 -24.03 -11.07 -39.53
CA VAL A 116 -23.69 -10.22 -38.35
C VAL A 116 -23.94 -8.75 -38.69
N GLU A 117 -24.77 -8.11 -37.88
CA GLU A 117 -25.03 -6.67 -37.90
C GLU A 117 -24.40 -6.02 -36.71
N LEU A 118 -23.74 -4.87 -36.92
CA LEU A 118 -23.13 -4.06 -35.84
C LEU A 118 -23.79 -2.68 -35.80
N ILE A 119 -24.39 -2.35 -34.66
CA ILE A 119 -25.06 -1.08 -34.37
C ILE A 119 -24.21 -0.37 -33.33
N ASP A 120 -23.48 0.65 -33.73
CA ASP A 120 -22.68 1.48 -32.87
C ASP A 120 -23.44 2.75 -32.38
N ARG A 121 -22.84 3.54 -31.48
CA ARG A 121 -23.46 4.71 -30.82
C ARG A 121 -24.85 4.39 -30.25
N CYS A 122 -25.01 3.17 -29.74
CA CYS A 122 -26.27 2.65 -29.25
C CYS A 122 -26.08 1.94 -27.90
N GLN A 123 -26.77 2.41 -26.88
CA GLN A 123 -26.64 1.91 -25.51
C GLN A 123 -27.79 0.97 -25.14
N ALA A 124 -27.46 -0.20 -24.59
CA ALA A 124 -28.44 -1.08 -23.97
C ALA A 124 -28.93 -0.47 -22.65
N ARG A 125 -30.25 -0.45 -22.44
CA ARG A 125 -30.93 0.17 -21.29
C ARG A 125 -31.56 -0.82 -20.34
N SER A 126 -32.24 -1.86 -20.86
CA SER A 126 -32.91 -2.88 -20.05
C SER A 126 -33.14 -4.16 -20.86
N LEU A 127 -33.40 -5.25 -20.17
CA LEU A 127 -33.80 -6.49 -20.78
C LEU A 127 -35.30 -6.50 -21.10
N LEU A 128 -35.67 -7.13 -22.18
CA LEU A 128 -37.08 -7.45 -22.52
C LEU A 128 -37.38 -8.87 -22.05
N THR A 129 -38.54 -9.11 -21.46
CA THR A 129 -38.93 -10.43 -20.95
C THR A 129 -40.27 -10.88 -21.50
N ASP A 130 -40.54 -12.16 -21.38
CA ASP A 130 -41.90 -12.71 -21.52
C ASP A 130 -42.80 -12.22 -20.38
N ARG A 131 -44.11 -12.49 -20.48
CA ARG A 131 -45.11 -12.08 -19.50
C ARG A 131 -44.87 -12.62 -18.08
N MET A 132 -44.15 -13.73 -17.97
CA MET A 132 -43.87 -14.43 -16.70
C MET A 132 -42.55 -13.97 -16.08
N GLY A 133 -41.67 -13.22 -16.80
CA GLY A 133 -40.35 -12.82 -16.36
C GLY A 133 -39.30 -13.95 -16.36
N ASN A 134 -39.65 -15.12 -16.87
CA ASN A 134 -38.80 -16.30 -16.83
C ASN A 134 -37.83 -16.40 -18.01
N ARG A 135 -38.12 -15.67 -19.10
CA ARG A 135 -37.30 -15.67 -20.31
C ARG A 135 -36.98 -14.23 -20.76
N VAL A 136 -35.73 -13.98 -21.06
CA VAL A 136 -35.31 -12.78 -21.78
C VAL A 136 -35.58 -12.98 -23.26
N THR A 137 -36.30 -12.03 -23.87
CA THR A 137 -36.79 -12.06 -25.27
C THR A 137 -36.15 -10.95 -26.12
N GLY A 138 -35.18 -10.22 -25.57
CA GLY A 138 -34.44 -9.17 -26.27
C GLY A 138 -33.91 -8.11 -25.36
N VAL A 139 -33.55 -6.96 -25.93
CA VAL A 139 -32.95 -5.82 -25.22
C VAL A 139 -33.55 -4.52 -25.73
N ARG A 140 -33.86 -3.59 -24.81
CA ARG A 140 -34.17 -2.21 -25.12
C ARG A 140 -32.92 -1.41 -25.27
N VAL A 141 -32.79 -0.72 -26.38
CA VAL A 141 -31.62 0.09 -26.70
C VAL A 141 -32.02 1.54 -26.98
N GLU A 142 -31.07 2.46 -26.80
CA GLU A 142 -31.25 3.88 -27.05
C GLU A 142 -30.04 4.42 -27.82
N SER A 143 -30.32 5.23 -28.83
CA SER A 143 -29.33 5.92 -29.63
C SER A 143 -29.77 7.38 -29.82
N ASP A 144 -28.81 8.30 -29.87
CA ASP A 144 -29.07 9.72 -30.10
C ASP A 144 -29.74 9.99 -31.45
N SER A 145 -29.52 9.12 -32.43
CA SER A 145 -30.05 9.31 -33.80
C SER A 145 -31.43 8.68 -34.02
N THR A 146 -31.77 7.57 -33.32
CA THR A 146 -33.01 6.82 -33.54
C THR A 146 -33.92 6.73 -32.31
N GLY A 147 -33.48 7.28 -31.18
CA GLY A 147 -34.22 7.18 -29.91
C GLY A 147 -34.22 5.75 -29.34
N ALA A 148 -35.14 5.47 -28.42
CA ALA A 148 -35.31 4.18 -27.79
C ALA A 148 -36.07 3.21 -28.70
N ARG A 149 -35.57 1.96 -28.84
CA ARG A 149 -36.22 0.86 -29.56
C ARG A 149 -35.95 -0.46 -28.92
N ASP A 150 -36.82 -1.40 -29.19
CA ASP A 150 -36.70 -2.79 -28.75
C ASP A 150 -36.08 -3.64 -29.85
N ILE A 151 -35.09 -4.45 -29.49
CA ILE A 151 -34.47 -5.48 -30.36
C ILE A 151 -34.84 -6.84 -29.79
N PRO A 152 -35.77 -7.57 -30.47
CA PRO A 152 -36.10 -8.93 -30.04
C PRO A 152 -34.96 -9.90 -30.35
N ALA A 153 -34.78 -10.90 -29.49
CA ALA A 153 -33.76 -11.94 -29.66
C ALA A 153 -34.13 -13.22 -28.93
N ASP A 154 -33.79 -14.37 -29.55
CA ASP A 154 -33.92 -15.67 -28.91
C ASP A 154 -32.89 -15.88 -27.80
N LEU A 155 -31.72 -15.28 -27.97
CA LEU A 155 -30.63 -15.30 -27.00
C LEU A 155 -29.97 -13.90 -26.92
N THR A 156 -29.87 -13.34 -25.71
CA THR A 156 -29.16 -12.10 -25.40
C THR A 156 -27.90 -12.45 -24.64
N ILE A 157 -26.74 -11.89 -25.05
CA ILE A 157 -25.46 -12.08 -24.34
C ILE A 157 -24.96 -10.75 -23.84
N SER A 158 -24.85 -10.59 -22.51
CA SER A 158 -24.25 -9.39 -21.88
C SER A 158 -22.73 -9.48 -21.89
N CYS A 159 -22.08 -8.61 -22.67
CA CYS A 159 -20.62 -8.44 -22.76
C CYS A 159 -20.18 -7.07 -22.24
N MET A 160 -20.94 -6.43 -21.33
CA MET A 160 -20.75 -5.05 -20.90
C MET A 160 -19.63 -4.87 -19.85
N GLY A 161 -18.81 -5.91 -19.63
CA GLY A 161 -17.66 -5.87 -18.74
C GLY A 161 -18.04 -5.84 -17.25
N ARG A 162 -17.03 -5.60 -16.41
CA ARG A 162 -17.15 -5.71 -14.94
C ARG A 162 -18.14 -4.73 -14.31
N HIS A 163 -18.33 -3.57 -14.92
CA HIS A 163 -19.20 -2.49 -14.44
C HIS A 163 -20.55 -2.43 -15.15
N GLY A 164 -20.87 -3.42 -15.97
CA GLY A 164 -22.16 -3.52 -16.61
C GLY A 164 -23.30 -3.74 -15.62
N PRO A 165 -24.54 -3.25 -15.93
CA PRO A 165 -25.70 -3.26 -15.02
C PRO A 165 -26.38 -4.63 -14.89
N ILE A 166 -25.73 -5.71 -15.33
CA ILE A 166 -26.36 -7.04 -15.38
C ILE A 166 -26.84 -7.54 -14.01
N GLY A 167 -26.13 -7.17 -12.92
CA GLY A 167 -26.56 -7.50 -11.56
C GLY A 167 -27.85 -6.79 -11.16
N GLU A 168 -27.97 -5.51 -11.50
CA GLU A 168 -29.17 -4.69 -11.27
C GLU A 168 -30.36 -5.23 -12.09
N TRP A 169 -30.12 -5.58 -13.36
CA TRP A 169 -31.17 -6.16 -14.23
C TRP A 169 -31.66 -7.53 -13.78
N LEU A 170 -30.78 -8.35 -13.18
CA LEU A 170 -31.20 -9.64 -12.60
C LEU A 170 -32.06 -9.41 -11.34
N ASP A 171 -31.68 -8.46 -10.49
CA ASP A 171 -32.44 -8.09 -9.30
C ASP A 171 -33.84 -7.52 -9.65
N GLU A 172 -33.93 -6.65 -10.65
CA GLU A 172 -35.20 -6.14 -11.19
C GLU A 172 -36.13 -7.26 -11.72
N LEU A 173 -35.55 -8.35 -12.22
CA LEU A 173 -36.28 -9.52 -12.66
C LEU A 173 -36.60 -10.53 -11.54
N GLY A 174 -36.16 -10.26 -10.30
CA GLY A 174 -36.37 -11.11 -9.13
C GLY A 174 -35.41 -12.29 -9.03
N TYR A 175 -34.27 -12.28 -9.73
CA TYR A 175 -33.23 -13.28 -9.63
C TYR A 175 -32.13 -12.84 -8.64
N GLU A 176 -31.63 -13.79 -7.86
CA GLU A 176 -30.51 -13.54 -6.97
C GLU A 176 -29.23 -13.16 -7.77
N PRO A 177 -28.45 -12.16 -7.31
CA PRO A 177 -27.17 -11.87 -7.91
C PRO A 177 -26.18 -13.02 -7.67
N PRO A 178 -25.25 -13.27 -8.60
CA PRO A 178 -24.25 -14.32 -8.43
C PRO A 178 -23.32 -14.02 -7.25
N PRO A 179 -22.95 -15.04 -6.45
CA PRO A 179 -21.92 -14.88 -5.44
C PRO A 179 -20.63 -14.32 -6.04
N GLU A 180 -20.03 -13.31 -5.38
CA GLU A 180 -18.81 -12.69 -5.84
C GLU A 180 -17.60 -13.11 -5.01
N GLU A 181 -16.50 -13.41 -5.69
CA GLU A 181 -15.17 -13.54 -5.11
C GLU A 181 -14.30 -12.36 -5.55
N GLY A 182 -13.55 -11.76 -4.63
CA GLY A 182 -12.67 -10.65 -4.94
C GLY A 182 -11.30 -10.75 -4.26
N VAL A 183 -10.28 -10.21 -4.91
CA VAL A 183 -8.96 -9.96 -4.34
C VAL A 183 -8.63 -8.50 -4.57
N ARG A 184 -8.55 -7.72 -3.50
CA ARG A 184 -8.18 -6.30 -3.59
C ARG A 184 -6.68 -6.18 -3.79
N ILE A 185 -6.25 -5.58 -4.90
CA ILE A 185 -4.84 -5.45 -5.28
C ILE A 185 -4.37 -4.00 -5.37
N ASP A 186 -5.28 -3.05 -5.59
CA ASP A 186 -5.01 -1.62 -5.73
C ASP A 186 -3.78 -1.32 -6.60
N MET A 187 -3.93 -1.54 -7.89
CA MET A 187 -2.88 -1.41 -8.88
C MET A 187 -3.11 -0.19 -9.76
N LYS A 188 -2.05 0.55 -10.09
CA LYS A 188 -2.10 1.63 -11.07
C LYS A 188 -1.07 1.40 -12.18
N TYR A 189 -1.47 1.72 -13.39
CA TYR A 189 -0.61 1.79 -14.57
C TYR A 189 -0.35 3.22 -14.99
N ALA A 190 0.87 3.45 -15.51
CA ALA A 190 1.21 4.59 -16.35
C ALA A 190 1.88 4.06 -17.62
N SER A 191 1.36 4.43 -18.78
CA SER A 191 1.84 3.90 -20.07
C SER A 191 2.03 5.01 -21.09
N ARG A 192 3.02 4.81 -21.95
CA ARG A 192 3.22 5.62 -23.16
C ARG A 192 3.85 4.79 -24.27
N TYR A 193 3.66 5.22 -25.51
CA TYR A 193 4.42 4.71 -26.62
C TYR A 193 5.78 5.43 -26.71
N VAL A 194 6.82 4.65 -26.99
CA VAL A 194 8.18 5.14 -27.17
C VAL A 194 8.81 4.52 -28.43
N ARG A 195 9.77 5.20 -29.03
CA ARG A 195 10.64 4.64 -30.05
C ARG A 195 12.03 4.43 -29.47
N LEU A 196 12.53 3.21 -29.53
CA LEU A 196 13.88 2.86 -29.11
C LEU A 196 14.83 2.93 -30.30
N GLY A 197 16.13 3.15 -30.03
CA GLY A 197 17.18 3.01 -31.02
C GLY A 197 17.34 1.55 -31.49
N ASP A 198 17.91 1.35 -32.67
CA ASP A 198 18.12 0.02 -33.24
C ASP A 198 18.99 -0.85 -32.32
N GLY A 199 18.51 -2.06 -32.04
CA GLY A 199 19.21 -3.02 -31.16
C GLY A 199 19.30 -2.66 -29.68
N ALA A 200 18.60 -1.62 -29.22
CA ALA A 200 18.69 -1.07 -27.87
C ALA A 200 18.45 -2.10 -26.75
N VAL A 201 17.54 -3.04 -26.94
CA VAL A 201 17.17 -4.10 -25.96
C VAL A 201 17.66 -5.50 -26.37
N ARG A 202 18.76 -5.59 -27.14
CA ARG A 202 19.42 -6.84 -27.54
C ARG A 202 18.50 -7.86 -28.22
N GLY A 203 17.50 -7.40 -28.96
CA GLY A 203 16.57 -8.23 -29.70
C GLY A 203 15.42 -8.79 -28.85
N ASP A 204 15.26 -8.37 -27.61
CA ASP A 204 14.05 -8.65 -26.85
C ASP A 204 12.88 -7.88 -27.47
N LYS A 205 11.79 -8.57 -27.76
CA LYS A 205 10.54 -8.01 -28.29
C LYS A 205 9.51 -7.81 -27.21
N GLU A 206 9.66 -8.53 -26.12
CA GLU A 206 8.82 -8.46 -24.93
C GLU A 206 9.69 -8.54 -23.68
N ILE A 207 9.53 -7.56 -22.79
CA ILE A 207 10.19 -7.52 -21.49
C ILE A 207 9.13 -7.33 -20.42
N VAL A 208 9.05 -8.27 -19.49
CA VAL A 208 8.14 -8.24 -18.34
C VAL A 208 8.97 -8.34 -17.06
N ILE A 209 8.83 -7.37 -16.19
CA ILE A 209 9.49 -7.31 -14.88
C ILE A 209 8.42 -7.10 -13.82
N ALA A 210 8.40 -7.97 -12.83
CA ALA A 210 7.54 -7.84 -11.66
C ALA A 210 8.37 -8.05 -10.39
N ASN A 211 8.64 -6.98 -9.67
CA ASN A 211 9.34 -6.98 -8.39
C ASN A 211 8.33 -7.07 -7.25
N ARG A 212 8.74 -7.70 -6.16
CA ARG A 212 7.93 -7.84 -4.96
C ARG A 212 8.25 -6.76 -3.92
N ASN A 213 9.50 -6.36 -3.85
CA ASN A 213 9.96 -5.32 -2.93
C ASN A 213 11.03 -4.44 -3.63
N PRO A 214 10.70 -3.18 -3.98
CA PRO A 214 9.35 -2.60 -3.97
C PRO A 214 8.40 -3.33 -4.93
N ALA A 215 7.08 -3.25 -4.66
CA ALA A 215 6.04 -3.89 -5.47
C ALA A 215 5.79 -3.11 -6.77
N ARG A 216 6.76 -3.13 -7.66
CA ARG A 216 6.81 -2.38 -8.92
C ARG A 216 7.00 -3.33 -10.09
N GLY A 217 6.41 -2.97 -11.22
CA GLY A 217 6.61 -3.71 -12.46
C GLY A 217 6.86 -2.80 -13.65
N LEU A 218 7.38 -3.41 -14.71
CA LEU A 218 7.60 -2.78 -16.01
C LEU A 218 7.26 -3.80 -17.09
N ALA A 219 6.50 -3.37 -18.09
CA ALA A 219 6.31 -4.10 -19.34
C ALA A 219 6.72 -3.22 -20.51
N LEU A 220 7.55 -3.75 -21.41
CA LEU A 220 8.02 -3.09 -22.61
C LEU A 220 7.85 -4.02 -23.79
N PHE A 221 6.88 -3.73 -24.66
CA PHE A 221 6.50 -4.58 -25.78
C PHE A 221 6.73 -3.88 -27.10
N ALA A 222 7.45 -4.52 -28.02
CA ALA A 222 7.51 -4.07 -29.40
C ALA A 222 6.14 -4.27 -30.06
N VAL A 223 5.67 -3.27 -30.79
CA VAL A 223 4.41 -3.29 -31.53
C VAL A 223 4.62 -2.75 -32.96
N GLU A 224 3.56 -2.69 -33.74
CA GLU A 224 3.62 -2.18 -35.13
C GLU A 224 4.27 -0.79 -35.23
N ASP A 225 4.71 -0.41 -36.42
CA ASP A 225 5.34 0.88 -36.78
C ASP A 225 6.67 1.18 -36.08
N GLY A 226 7.41 0.15 -35.64
CA GLY A 226 8.69 0.30 -34.94
C GLY A 226 8.54 0.95 -33.56
N ARG A 227 7.33 0.94 -33.00
CA ARG A 227 7.03 1.49 -31.67
C ARG A 227 7.17 0.44 -30.60
N HIS A 228 7.37 0.91 -29.37
CA HIS A 228 7.26 0.11 -28.17
C HIS A 228 6.22 0.73 -27.22
N ILE A 229 5.44 -0.09 -26.55
CA ILE A 229 4.59 0.38 -25.46
C ILE A 229 5.29 0.10 -24.13
N LEU A 230 5.62 1.16 -23.41
CA LEU A 230 6.17 1.10 -22.04
C LEU A 230 5.04 1.28 -21.05
N THR A 231 4.82 0.29 -20.18
CA THR A 231 3.86 0.34 -19.10
C THR A 231 4.57 0.14 -17.77
N LEU A 232 4.45 1.11 -16.88
CA LEU A 232 4.89 1.04 -15.50
C LEU A 232 3.73 0.59 -14.62
N ILE A 233 4.02 -0.26 -13.64
CA ILE A 233 3.04 -0.90 -12.78
C ILE A 233 3.43 -0.64 -11.33
N GLY A 234 2.49 -0.15 -10.53
CA GLY A 234 2.67 0.03 -9.10
C GLY A 234 1.47 -0.51 -8.33
N TYR A 235 1.72 -1.02 -7.14
CA TYR A 235 0.73 -1.67 -6.29
C TYR A 235 0.56 -0.92 -4.97
N GLY A 236 -0.67 -0.94 -4.42
CA GLY A 236 -0.99 -0.31 -3.15
C GLY A 236 -0.82 1.20 -3.23
N VAL A 237 0.18 1.70 -2.55
CA VAL A 237 0.48 3.15 -2.47
C VAL A 237 1.61 3.58 -3.39
N ASP A 238 2.38 2.65 -3.92
CA ASP A 238 3.54 2.91 -4.76
C ASP A 238 3.14 2.96 -6.23
N HIS A 239 2.38 4.00 -6.58
CA HIS A 239 1.84 4.19 -7.92
C HIS A 239 2.80 4.95 -8.83
N PRO A 240 2.92 4.57 -10.12
CA PRO A 240 3.70 5.34 -11.08
C PRO A 240 3.10 6.75 -11.27
N PRO A 241 3.94 7.81 -11.19
CA PRO A 241 3.53 9.19 -11.46
C PRO A 241 3.03 9.38 -12.89
N HIS A 242 2.29 10.47 -13.11
CA HIS A 242 1.77 10.86 -14.43
C HIS A 242 2.53 12.05 -15.04
N ASP A 243 3.44 12.66 -14.26
CA ASP A 243 4.34 13.68 -14.74
C ASP A 243 5.60 13.06 -15.37
N GLU A 244 6.21 13.77 -16.31
CA GLU A 244 7.33 13.30 -17.12
C GLU A 244 8.53 12.87 -16.27
N GLU A 245 8.95 13.70 -15.31
CA GLU A 245 10.11 13.42 -14.47
C GLU A 245 9.88 12.22 -13.55
N GLY A 246 8.70 12.17 -12.92
CA GLY A 246 8.29 11.09 -12.03
C GLY A 246 8.16 9.77 -12.76
N PHE A 247 7.61 9.77 -13.98
CA PHE A 247 7.48 8.57 -14.83
C PHE A 247 8.84 7.94 -15.13
N TRP A 248 9.81 8.73 -15.59
CA TRP A 248 11.14 8.22 -15.90
C TRP A 248 11.92 7.81 -14.64
N ARG A 249 11.77 8.53 -13.54
CA ARG A 249 12.37 8.13 -12.25
C ARG A 249 11.81 6.79 -11.75
N PHE A 250 10.50 6.57 -11.91
CA PHE A 250 9.88 5.28 -11.59
C PHE A 250 10.41 4.17 -12.51
N ALA A 251 10.49 4.42 -13.82
CA ALA A 251 11.06 3.48 -14.78
C ALA A 251 12.50 3.09 -14.41
N ALA A 252 13.35 4.06 -14.07
CA ALA A 252 14.73 3.83 -13.63
C ALA A 252 14.83 2.94 -12.39
N SER A 253 13.84 3.00 -11.49
CA SER A 253 13.83 2.19 -10.26
C SER A 253 13.48 0.72 -10.48
N VAL A 254 12.91 0.37 -11.64
CA VAL A 254 12.43 -0.97 -11.97
C VAL A 254 13.25 -1.61 -13.08
N ALA A 255 13.66 -0.81 -14.06
CA ALA A 255 14.34 -1.30 -15.26
C ALA A 255 15.75 -1.84 -14.95
N PRO A 256 16.14 -3.03 -15.45
CA PRO A 256 17.52 -3.47 -15.48
C PRO A 256 18.41 -2.46 -16.21
N ARG A 257 19.70 -2.45 -15.90
CA ARG A 257 20.66 -1.46 -16.45
C ARG A 257 20.63 -1.35 -17.97
N ASP A 258 20.54 -2.47 -18.67
CA ASP A 258 20.49 -2.50 -20.13
C ASP A 258 19.16 -1.97 -20.69
N VAL A 259 18.05 -2.26 -20.04
CA VAL A 259 16.73 -1.73 -20.39
C VAL A 259 16.67 -0.23 -20.09
N TRP A 260 17.20 0.19 -18.94
CA TRP A 260 17.26 1.61 -18.60
C TRP A 260 18.12 2.40 -19.58
N ALA A 261 19.28 1.88 -19.98
CA ALA A 261 20.12 2.51 -20.99
C ALA A 261 19.39 2.71 -22.34
N ALA A 262 18.53 1.76 -22.74
CA ALA A 262 17.71 1.91 -23.93
C ALA A 262 16.58 2.93 -23.76
N LEU A 263 16.03 3.07 -22.54
CA LEU A 263 14.94 3.99 -22.24
C LEU A 263 15.38 5.45 -22.05
N VAL A 264 16.61 5.69 -21.62
CA VAL A 264 17.18 7.06 -21.46
C VAL A 264 17.18 7.81 -22.78
N ASP A 265 17.51 7.12 -23.88
CA ASP A 265 17.58 7.69 -25.23
C ASP A 265 16.28 7.48 -26.03
N ALA A 266 15.22 6.98 -25.42
CA ALA A 266 13.97 6.69 -26.10
C ALA A 266 13.20 7.97 -26.46
N GLU A 267 12.72 8.05 -27.69
CA GLU A 267 11.80 9.11 -28.14
C GLU A 267 10.39 8.85 -27.59
N PRO A 268 9.82 9.73 -26.76
CA PRO A 268 8.43 9.61 -26.35
C PRO A 268 7.48 9.99 -27.49
N LEU A 269 6.52 9.12 -27.80
CA LEU A 269 5.60 9.30 -28.92
C LEU A 269 4.20 9.75 -28.50
N THR A 270 3.83 9.56 -27.24
CA THR A 270 2.50 9.92 -26.72
C THR A 270 2.60 10.51 -25.33
N GLU A 271 1.53 11.17 -24.88
CA GLU A 271 1.33 11.53 -23.47
C GLU A 271 1.23 10.27 -22.60
N ILE A 272 1.43 10.45 -21.28
CA ILE A 272 1.35 9.37 -20.30
C ILE A 272 -0.12 9.10 -19.97
N ALA A 273 -0.62 7.94 -20.38
CA ALA A 273 -1.95 7.46 -20.01
C ALA A 273 -1.89 6.71 -18.67
N THR A 274 -2.87 6.94 -17.78
CA THR A 274 -2.96 6.24 -16.50
C THR A 274 -4.27 5.46 -16.37
N TYR A 275 -4.21 4.33 -15.66
CA TYR A 275 -5.37 3.50 -15.34
C TYR A 275 -5.21 2.88 -13.96
N ARG A 276 -6.28 2.86 -13.15
CA ARG A 276 -6.28 2.24 -11.83
C ARG A 276 -7.21 1.02 -11.81
N TYR A 277 -6.70 -0.07 -11.27
CA TYR A 277 -7.41 -1.33 -11.14
C TYR A 277 -7.43 -1.78 -9.68
N LEU A 278 -8.60 -1.76 -9.04
CA LEU A 278 -8.71 -1.92 -7.59
C LEU A 278 -8.72 -3.37 -7.13
N ALA A 279 -9.40 -4.25 -7.86
CA ALA A 279 -9.59 -5.63 -7.42
C ALA A 279 -9.86 -6.58 -8.58
N ASN A 280 -9.36 -7.80 -8.50
CA ASN A 280 -9.90 -8.93 -9.27
C ASN A 280 -11.31 -9.23 -8.78
N GLN A 281 -12.18 -9.62 -9.72
CA GLN A 281 -13.56 -9.91 -9.42
C GLN A 281 -14.01 -11.11 -10.22
N ARG A 282 -14.64 -12.08 -9.55
CA ARG A 282 -15.26 -13.24 -10.18
C ARG A 282 -16.67 -13.42 -9.67
N ARG A 283 -17.62 -13.51 -10.58
CA ARG A 283 -19.02 -13.79 -10.33
C ARG A 283 -19.31 -15.24 -10.63
N ARG A 284 -19.83 -15.97 -9.62
CA ARG A 284 -20.06 -17.40 -9.65
C ARG A 284 -21.46 -17.73 -10.20
N TYR A 285 -21.70 -17.41 -11.48
CA TYR A 285 -22.97 -17.71 -12.15
C TYR A 285 -23.29 -19.20 -12.13
N GLU A 286 -22.30 -20.08 -12.14
CA GLU A 286 -22.43 -21.53 -12.03
C GLU A 286 -23.06 -22.02 -10.73
N ASN A 287 -23.09 -21.18 -9.69
CA ASN A 287 -23.67 -21.48 -8.37
C ASN A 287 -25.11 -20.98 -8.21
N LEU A 288 -25.64 -20.26 -9.19
CA LEU A 288 -27.03 -19.82 -9.13
C LEU A 288 -28.00 -21.00 -9.29
N ALA A 289 -29.00 -21.09 -8.41
CA ALA A 289 -30.05 -22.09 -8.49
C ALA A 289 -30.98 -21.82 -9.68
N LEU A 290 -31.28 -20.54 -9.93
CA LEU A 290 -32.16 -20.07 -11.00
C LEU A 290 -31.45 -18.97 -11.80
N PHE A 291 -31.67 -19.01 -13.14
CA PHE A 291 -31.18 -17.99 -14.06
C PHE A 291 -32.16 -17.88 -15.23
N PRO A 292 -32.44 -16.63 -15.74
CA PRO A 292 -33.45 -16.47 -16.81
C PRO A 292 -33.01 -17.16 -18.08
N GLN A 293 -33.99 -17.81 -18.77
CA GLN A 293 -33.77 -18.36 -20.11
C GLN A 293 -33.52 -17.22 -21.10
N GLY A 294 -32.84 -17.51 -22.21
CA GLY A 294 -32.57 -16.50 -23.24
C GLY A 294 -31.54 -15.45 -22.88
N LEU A 295 -30.85 -15.57 -21.73
CA LEU A 295 -29.78 -14.70 -21.31
C LEU A 295 -28.49 -15.45 -21.00
N LEU A 296 -27.34 -14.89 -21.40
CA LEU A 296 -26.03 -15.31 -20.95
C LEU A 296 -25.20 -14.08 -20.57
N VAL A 297 -24.15 -14.28 -19.75
CA VAL A 297 -23.17 -13.27 -19.36
C VAL A 297 -21.79 -13.74 -19.78
N PHE A 298 -20.96 -12.83 -20.33
CA PHE A 298 -19.75 -13.23 -21.02
C PHE A 298 -18.59 -12.24 -20.79
N GLY A 299 -17.34 -12.73 -20.83
CA GLY A 299 -16.14 -11.91 -20.71
C GLY A 299 -15.89 -11.40 -19.29
N ASP A 300 -15.44 -10.14 -19.18
CA ASP A 300 -15.12 -9.51 -17.90
C ASP A 300 -16.35 -9.32 -16.98
N ALA A 301 -17.55 -9.47 -17.52
CA ALA A 301 -18.78 -9.49 -16.71
C ALA A 301 -18.90 -10.77 -15.86
N VAL A 302 -18.22 -11.86 -16.25
CA VAL A 302 -18.11 -13.11 -15.49
C VAL A 302 -16.88 -13.09 -14.59
N CYS A 303 -15.72 -12.74 -15.16
CA CYS A 303 -14.46 -12.72 -14.42
C CYS A 303 -13.52 -11.65 -14.98
N SER A 304 -13.13 -10.68 -14.12
CA SER A 304 -12.18 -9.64 -14.43
C SER A 304 -10.89 -9.87 -13.67
N PHE A 305 -9.77 -9.92 -14.40
CA PHE A 305 -8.44 -10.18 -13.86
C PHE A 305 -7.60 -8.93 -13.81
N SER A 306 -6.59 -8.96 -12.94
CA SER A 306 -5.48 -8.01 -12.98
C SER A 306 -4.88 -7.93 -14.39
N PRO A 307 -4.80 -6.75 -15.00
CA PRO A 307 -4.19 -6.60 -16.31
C PRO A 307 -2.72 -7.04 -16.38
N ALA A 308 -2.00 -7.07 -15.24
CA ALA A 308 -0.59 -7.47 -15.14
C ALA A 308 -0.30 -8.86 -15.72
N PHE A 309 -1.30 -9.74 -15.76
CA PHE A 309 -1.14 -11.10 -16.28
C PHE A 309 -1.56 -11.26 -17.74
N GLY A 310 -2.09 -10.23 -18.39
CA GLY A 310 -2.53 -10.28 -19.79
C GLY A 310 -3.65 -11.26 -20.10
N GLN A 311 -4.41 -11.73 -19.10
CA GLN A 311 -5.32 -12.86 -19.24
C GLN A 311 -6.69 -12.50 -19.85
N GLY A 312 -7.14 -11.24 -19.77
CA GLY A 312 -8.53 -10.87 -20.08
C GLY A 312 -9.02 -11.28 -21.47
N MET A 313 -8.22 -11.03 -22.53
CA MET A 313 -8.56 -11.43 -23.89
C MET A 313 -8.55 -12.93 -24.08
N THR A 314 -7.56 -13.62 -23.52
CA THR A 314 -7.46 -15.09 -23.57
C THR A 314 -8.62 -15.76 -22.84
N MET A 315 -9.04 -15.21 -21.69
CA MET A 315 -10.22 -15.73 -20.98
C MET A 315 -11.50 -15.54 -21.78
N SER A 316 -11.67 -14.40 -22.44
CA SER A 316 -12.80 -14.21 -23.35
C SER A 316 -12.77 -15.21 -24.54
N ALA A 317 -11.60 -15.51 -25.07
CA ALA A 317 -11.43 -16.51 -26.12
C ALA A 317 -11.79 -17.93 -25.65
N LEU A 318 -11.33 -18.33 -24.45
CA LEU A 318 -11.68 -19.62 -23.87
C LEU A 318 -13.19 -19.72 -23.57
N GLN A 319 -13.80 -18.66 -23.06
CA GLN A 319 -15.26 -18.61 -22.89
C GLN A 319 -15.99 -18.75 -24.21
N ALA A 320 -15.46 -18.22 -25.33
CA ALA A 320 -16.04 -18.40 -26.66
C ALA A 320 -16.03 -19.87 -27.14
N VAL A 321 -14.94 -20.59 -26.83
CA VAL A 321 -14.87 -22.04 -27.10
C VAL A 321 -15.93 -22.81 -26.32
N GLU A 322 -16.10 -22.47 -25.02
CA GLU A 322 -17.11 -23.12 -24.19
C GLU A 322 -18.53 -22.71 -24.57
N LEU A 323 -18.74 -21.47 -25.03
CA LEU A 323 -20.03 -21.05 -25.61
C LEU A 323 -20.37 -21.87 -26.87
N ARG A 324 -19.42 -22.08 -27.81
CA ARG A 324 -19.60 -22.92 -28.99
C ARG A 324 -20.01 -24.35 -28.63
N ARG A 325 -19.35 -24.95 -27.63
CA ARG A 325 -19.68 -26.28 -27.11
C ARG A 325 -21.05 -26.34 -26.46
N ALA A 326 -21.40 -25.34 -25.69
CA ALA A 326 -22.70 -25.28 -25.04
C ALA A 326 -23.86 -25.14 -26.03
N LEU A 327 -23.71 -24.33 -27.08
CA LEU A 327 -24.68 -24.14 -28.14
C LEU A 327 -24.91 -25.43 -28.93
N ALA A 328 -23.86 -26.22 -29.19
CA ALA A 328 -24.01 -27.54 -29.88
C ALA A 328 -24.92 -28.53 -29.11
N GLY A 329 -25.13 -28.34 -27.82
CA GLY A 329 -26.06 -29.11 -26.98
C GLY A 329 -27.52 -28.65 -27.01
N GLY A 330 -27.87 -27.62 -27.79
CA GLY A 330 -29.22 -27.04 -27.89
C GLY A 330 -29.57 -26.11 -26.72
N ASP A 331 -30.83 -25.64 -26.67
CA ASP A 331 -31.25 -24.57 -25.73
C ASP A 331 -31.53 -25.07 -24.31
N ARG A 332 -31.78 -26.37 -24.13
CA ARG A 332 -32.13 -26.90 -22.79
C ARG A 332 -30.99 -26.69 -21.80
N GLU A 333 -31.27 -25.93 -20.72
CA GLU A 333 -30.31 -25.58 -19.70
C GLU A 333 -28.99 -24.93 -20.24
N LEU A 334 -29.06 -24.20 -21.35
CA LEU A 334 -27.90 -23.61 -22.02
C LEU A 334 -27.03 -22.80 -21.06
N ALA A 335 -27.64 -21.89 -20.29
CA ALA A 335 -26.93 -21.05 -19.33
C ALA A 335 -26.16 -21.88 -18.29
N ARG A 336 -26.79 -22.91 -17.73
CA ARG A 336 -26.17 -23.78 -16.72
C ARG A 336 -24.99 -24.57 -17.28
N ARG A 337 -25.13 -25.11 -18.51
CA ARG A 337 -24.04 -25.84 -19.19
C ARG A 337 -22.88 -24.89 -19.48
N TYR A 338 -23.18 -23.69 -20.04
CA TYR A 338 -22.17 -22.72 -20.38
C TYR A 338 -21.43 -22.24 -19.15
N PHE A 339 -22.12 -21.78 -18.08
CA PHE A 339 -21.46 -21.24 -16.88
C PHE A 339 -20.59 -22.29 -16.18
N ARG A 340 -20.99 -23.55 -16.12
CA ARG A 340 -20.15 -24.63 -15.56
C ARG A 340 -18.89 -24.86 -16.38
N ALA A 341 -19.01 -24.90 -17.70
CA ALA A 341 -17.87 -25.08 -18.59
C ALA A 341 -16.93 -23.88 -18.55
N ALA A 342 -17.46 -22.65 -18.60
CA ALA A 342 -16.70 -21.42 -18.47
C ALA A 342 -16.00 -21.33 -17.10
N ALA A 343 -16.67 -21.72 -16.01
CA ALA A 343 -16.08 -21.75 -14.68
C ALA A 343 -14.83 -22.64 -14.63
N THR A 344 -14.88 -23.83 -15.23
CA THR A 344 -13.74 -24.76 -15.33
C THR A 344 -12.55 -24.13 -16.08
N ALA A 345 -12.81 -23.43 -17.18
CA ALA A 345 -11.76 -22.72 -17.93
C ALA A 345 -11.15 -21.54 -17.16
N ILE A 346 -11.96 -20.85 -16.36
CA ILE A 346 -11.56 -19.71 -15.55
C ILE A 346 -10.79 -20.13 -14.29
N ASP A 347 -11.13 -21.28 -13.67
CA ASP A 347 -10.59 -21.73 -12.38
C ASP A 347 -9.05 -21.79 -12.36
N ASP A 348 -8.43 -22.35 -13.40
CA ASP A 348 -6.97 -22.47 -13.49
C ASP A 348 -6.31 -21.08 -13.49
N ALA A 349 -6.82 -20.13 -14.28
CA ALA A 349 -6.31 -18.76 -14.35
C ALA A 349 -6.59 -17.98 -13.06
N TRP A 350 -7.77 -18.18 -12.45
CA TRP A 350 -8.15 -17.54 -11.20
C TRP A 350 -7.24 -17.94 -10.04
N VAL A 351 -6.96 -19.25 -9.90
CA VAL A 351 -6.03 -19.75 -8.87
C VAL A 351 -4.63 -19.20 -9.10
N MET A 352 -4.12 -19.20 -10.34
CA MET A 352 -2.81 -18.67 -10.68
C MET A 352 -2.71 -17.18 -10.33
N THR A 353 -3.67 -16.37 -10.73
CA THR A 353 -3.72 -14.94 -10.41
C THR A 353 -3.75 -14.71 -8.90
N LYS A 354 -4.59 -15.45 -8.16
CA LYS A 354 -4.63 -15.35 -6.68
C LYS A 354 -3.28 -15.67 -6.05
N VAL A 355 -2.58 -16.70 -6.53
CA VAL A 355 -1.26 -17.09 -5.99
C VAL A 355 -0.24 -15.96 -6.18
N PHE A 356 -0.18 -15.35 -7.36
CA PHE A 356 0.75 -14.27 -7.64
C PHE A 356 0.36 -12.96 -6.95
N ASP A 357 -0.90 -12.58 -6.95
CA ASP A 357 -1.35 -11.35 -6.30
C ASP A 357 -1.20 -11.43 -4.76
N LEU A 358 -1.55 -12.58 -4.15
CA LEU A 358 -1.37 -12.80 -2.70
C LEU A 358 0.10 -12.96 -2.27
N ALA A 359 1.01 -13.15 -3.23
CA ALA A 359 2.43 -13.05 -3.00
C ALA A 359 2.90 -11.60 -2.79
N MET A 360 2.13 -10.61 -3.24
CA MET A 360 2.44 -9.20 -3.01
C MET A 360 2.21 -8.81 -1.55
N PRO A 361 3.11 -8.03 -0.93
CA PRO A 361 3.08 -7.77 0.52
C PRO A 361 1.78 -7.17 1.05
N HIS A 362 1.14 -6.30 0.27
CA HIS A 362 -0.06 -5.54 0.63
C HIS A 362 -1.38 -6.21 0.25
N VAL A 363 -1.35 -7.29 -0.57
CA VAL A 363 -2.57 -7.93 -1.08
C VAL A 363 -3.12 -8.96 -0.08
N ARG A 364 -4.44 -8.92 0.15
CA ARG A 364 -5.16 -9.84 1.05
C ARG A 364 -6.46 -10.33 0.41
N THR A 365 -6.92 -11.52 0.80
CA THR A 365 -8.27 -11.98 0.45
C THR A 365 -9.33 -11.26 1.29
N GLN A 366 -10.55 -11.23 0.79
CA GLN A 366 -11.72 -10.95 1.64
C GLN A 366 -11.77 -12.04 2.73
N GLY A 367 -11.61 -11.64 4.00
CA GLY A 367 -11.50 -12.57 5.14
C GLY A 367 -10.08 -12.79 5.68
N GLY A 368 -9.07 -12.09 5.15
CA GLY A 368 -7.72 -12.05 5.73
C GLY A 368 -6.85 -13.30 5.56
N GLN A 369 -7.33 -14.33 4.86
CA GLN A 369 -6.57 -15.58 4.67
C GLN A 369 -5.39 -15.39 3.71
N ARG A 370 -4.25 -15.95 4.06
CA ARG A 370 -3.06 -16.08 3.19
C ARG A 370 -2.95 -17.49 2.62
N ILE A 371 -2.67 -17.62 1.33
CA ILE A 371 -2.37 -18.91 0.70
C ILE A 371 -0.84 -19.14 0.79
N HIS A 372 -0.36 -19.63 1.92
CA HIS A 372 1.08 -19.74 2.20
C HIS A 372 1.81 -20.81 1.39
N GLY A 373 1.16 -21.92 1.05
CA GLY A 373 1.85 -23.08 0.45
C GLY A 373 2.11 -22.96 -1.06
N LEU A 374 1.11 -22.52 -1.84
CA LEU A 374 1.21 -22.47 -3.31
C LEU A 374 2.16 -21.36 -3.78
N GLY A 375 2.17 -20.24 -3.11
CA GLY A 375 3.07 -19.15 -3.44
C GLY A 375 4.54 -19.48 -3.23
N ALA A 376 4.87 -20.23 -2.16
CA ALA A 376 6.23 -20.71 -1.91
C ALA A 376 6.70 -21.68 -3.02
N LEU A 377 5.82 -22.55 -3.50
CA LEU A 377 6.11 -23.44 -4.63
C LEU A 377 6.35 -22.64 -5.93
N ALA A 378 5.57 -21.60 -6.18
CA ALA A 378 5.76 -20.72 -7.35
C ALA A 378 7.11 -20.01 -7.30
N ALA A 379 7.52 -19.46 -6.14
CA ALA A 379 8.84 -18.82 -5.98
C ALA A 379 9.99 -19.79 -6.19
N ILE A 380 9.89 -21.01 -5.64
CA ILE A 380 10.90 -22.07 -5.89
C ILE A 380 10.96 -22.41 -7.39
N ALA A 381 9.81 -22.55 -8.04
CA ALA A 381 9.75 -22.86 -9.47
C ALA A 381 10.38 -21.72 -10.31
N MET A 382 10.19 -20.45 -9.96
CA MET A 382 10.84 -19.31 -10.62
C MET A 382 12.37 -19.33 -10.40
N ALA A 383 12.83 -19.52 -9.16
CA ALA A 383 14.27 -19.60 -8.83
C ALA A 383 14.98 -20.77 -9.53
N VAL A 384 14.30 -21.91 -9.67
CA VAL A 384 14.82 -23.06 -10.43
C VAL A 384 14.76 -22.81 -11.92
N GLY A 385 13.65 -22.22 -12.42
CA GLY A 385 13.42 -21.90 -13.84
C GLY A 385 14.42 -20.89 -14.42
N GLU A 386 15.09 -20.11 -13.56
CA GLU A 386 16.22 -19.25 -13.95
C GLU A 386 17.42 -20.06 -14.50
N ARG A 387 17.63 -21.27 -13.95
CA ARG A 387 18.83 -22.09 -14.23
C ARG A 387 18.54 -23.41 -14.93
N ASP A 388 17.33 -23.94 -14.78
CA ASP A 388 16.91 -25.17 -15.46
C ASP A 388 15.96 -24.84 -16.61
N LYS A 389 16.45 -25.08 -17.85
CA LYS A 389 15.72 -24.83 -19.08
C LYS A 389 14.32 -25.46 -19.09
N ALA A 390 14.20 -26.71 -18.66
CA ALA A 390 12.92 -27.44 -18.72
C ALA A 390 11.89 -26.89 -17.74
N VAL A 391 12.34 -26.48 -16.53
CA VAL A 391 11.48 -25.80 -15.54
C VAL A 391 11.08 -24.42 -16.04
N GLY A 392 12.03 -23.64 -16.59
CA GLY A 392 11.73 -22.31 -17.17
C GLY A 392 10.73 -22.38 -18.31
N GLN A 393 10.90 -23.34 -19.23
CA GLN A 393 9.94 -23.59 -20.33
C GLN A 393 8.54 -23.98 -19.80
N GLN A 394 8.48 -24.85 -18.76
CA GLN A 394 7.21 -25.25 -18.15
C GLN A 394 6.51 -24.05 -17.51
N MET A 395 7.23 -23.20 -16.78
CA MET A 395 6.67 -21.98 -16.19
C MET A 395 6.15 -21.02 -17.25
N SER A 396 6.88 -20.82 -18.32
CA SER A 396 6.47 -19.99 -19.47
C SER A 396 5.18 -20.54 -20.15
N ARG A 397 5.07 -21.86 -20.32
CA ARG A 397 3.87 -22.49 -20.89
C ARG A 397 2.63 -22.37 -19.99
N ILE A 398 2.84 -22.44 -18.66
CA ILE A 398 1.76 -22.20 -17.67
C ILE A 398 1.34 -20.73 -17.74
N ALA A 399 2.29 -19.78 -17.77
CA ALA A 399 2.00 -18.36 -17.90
C ALA A 399 1.24 -18.03 -19.21
N GLY A 400 1.57 -18.72 -20.31
CA GLY A 400 0.89 -18.62 -21.60
C GLY A 400 -0.46 -19.36 -21.66
N LEU A 401 -0.91 -19.98 -20.56
CA LEU A 401 -2.12 -20.82 -20.46
C LEU A 401 -2.17 -22.01 -21.45
N LEU A 402 -1.00 -22.47 -21.92
CA LEU A 402 -0.87 -23.68 -22.74
C LEU A 402 -0.94 -24.95 -21.90
N ASP A 403 -0.44 -24.87 -20.66
CA ASP A 403 -0.50 -25.96 -19.70
C ASP A 403 -1.21 -25.48 -18.41
N ARG A 404 -1.87 -26.40 -17.71
CA ARG A 404 -2.53 -26.10 -16.43
C ARG A 404 -1.50 -25.83 -15.33
N PRO A 405 -1.80 -25.05 -14.29
CA PRO A 405 -0.91 -24.83 -13.13
C PRO A 405 -0.41 -26.14 -12.49
N SER A 406 -1.25 -27.18 -12.47
CA SER A 406 -0.88 -28.51 -11.98
C SER A 406 0.29 -29.17 -12.73
N ALA A 407 0.62 -28.71 -13.94
CA ALA A 407 1.78 -29.19 -14.69
C ALA A 407 3.13 -28.86 -13.99
N ALA A 408 3.16 -27.85 -13.11
CA ALA A 408 4.31 -27.59 -12.23
C ALA A 408 4.59 -28.73 -11.25
N LEU A 409 3.59 -29.56 -10.96
CA LEU A 409 3.68 -30.73 -10.06
C LEU A 409 4.03 -32.03 -10.79
N ARG A 410 4.30 -32.01 -12.10
CA ARG A 410 4.70 -33.21 -12.85
C ARG A 410 6.00 -33.79 -12.25
N PRO A 411 6.14 -35.13 -12.11
CA PRO A 411 7.30 -35.76 -11.51
C PRO A 411 8.64 -35.29 -12.11
N ALA A 412 8.71 -35.10 -13.42
CA ALA A 412 9.92 -34.61 -14.08
C ALA A 412 10.30 -33.18 -13.66
N VAL A 413 9.34 -32.30 -13.39
CA VAL A 413 9.57 -30.94 -12.90
C VAL A 413 10.00 -30.97 -11.44
N LEU A 414 9.30 -31.78 -10.62
CA LEU A 414 9.62 -31.93 -9.19
C LEU A 414 11.01 -32.51 -8.96
N VAL A 415 11.39 -33.57 -9.69
CA VAL A 415 12.75 -34.17 -9.61
C VAL A 415 13.83 -33.13 -9.99
N ARG A 416 13.62 -32.37 -11.04
CA ARG A 416 14.54 -31.29 -11.45
C ARG A 416 14.60 -30.17 -10.41
N ALA A 417 13.44 -29.79 -9.88
CA ALA A 417 13.36 -28.77 -8.82
C ALA A 417 14.10 -29.24 -7.54
N THR A 418 13.88 -30.48 -7.10
CA THR A 418 14.59 -31.04 -5.92
C THR A 418 16.08 -31.19 -6.16
N ALA A 419 16.50 -31.65 -7.35
CA ALA A 419 17.92 -31.75 -7.71
C ALA A 419 18.61 -30.38 -7.80
N ALA A 420 17.89 -29.35 -8.28
CA ALA A 420 18.38 -27.98 -8.33
C ALA A 420 18.47 -27.35 -6.94
N VAL A 421 17.48 -27.57 -6.06
CA VAL A 421 17.50 -27.16 -4.66
C VAL A 421 18.66 -27.81 -3.91
N GLY A 422 18.94 -29.09 -4.16
CA GLY A 422 20.13 -29.80 -3.60
C GLY A 422 21.46 -29.20 -4.07
N ARG A 423 21.55 -28.74 -5.32
CA ARG A 423 22.75 -28.07 -5.90
C ARG A 423 22.91 -26.62 -5.47
N LEU A 424 21.81 -25.92 -5.18
CA LEU A 424 21.81 -24.54 -4.68
C LEU A 424 22.27 -24.42 -3.22
N GLY A 425 22.40 -25.55 -2.54
CA GLY A 425 22.68 -25.63 -1.09
C GLY A 425 21.43 -25.29 -0.27
N LEU A 426 21.19 -26.06 0.77
CA LEU A 426 20.07 -25.88 1.71
C LEU A 426 19.97 -24.44 2.26
N GLN A 427 21.09 -23.69 2.32
CA GLN A 427 21.11 -22.31 2.79
C GLN A 427 20.46 -21.32 1.82
N ARG A 428 20.65 -21.47 0.49
CA ARG A 428 20.02 -20.58 -0.52
C ARG A 428 18.55 -20.93 -0.77
N ALA A 429 18.22 -22.22 -0.71
CA ALA A 429 16.82 -22.64 -0.73
C ALA A 429 16.07 -22.23 0.54
N ARG A 430 16.76 -22.21 1.69
CA ARG A 430 16.25 -21.65 2.95
C ARG A 430 16.17 -20.12 2.89
N ALA A 431 17.07 -19.43 2.19
CA ALA A 431 16.95 -17.99 1.96
C ALA A 431 15.75 -17.66 1.03
N ALA A 432 15.60 -18.37 -0.08
CA ALA A 432 14.43 -18.20 -0.97
C ALA A 432 13.10 -18.61 -0.28
N LEU A 433 13.11 -19.67 0.55
CA LEU A 433 11.98 -20.03 1.42
C LEU A 433 11.89 -19.10 2.64
N GLY A 434 13.01 -18.57 3.12
CA GLY A 434 13.11 -17.61 4.20
C GLY A 434 12.60 -16.25 3.76
N GLU A 435 12.93 -15.75 2.59
CA GLU A 435 12.31 -14.55 1.98
C GLU A 435 10.80 -14.72 1.76
N TRP A 436 10.33 -15.97 1.58
CA TRP A 436 8.91 -16.28 1.51
C TRP A 436 8.24 -16.50 2.88
N ARG A 437 8.93 -17.11 3.84
CA ARG A 437 8.47 -17.31 5.22
C ARG A 437 8.70 -16.11 6.12
N SER A 438 9.74 -15.34 5.84
CA SER A 438 10.07 -14.07 6.51
C SER A 438 9.50 -12.83 5.80
N ALA A 439 8.38 -12.97 5.07
CA ALA A 439 7.39 -11.94 5.26
C ALA A 439 6.98 -12.08 6.73
N PRO A 440 7.42 -11.18 7.64
CA PRO A 440 7.08 -11.30 9.03
C PRO A 440 5.56 -11.40 9.14
N GLU A 441 5.07 -12.06 10.18
CA GLU A 441 3.65 -12.04 10.57
C GLU A 441 3.14 -10.63 10.78
N ASP A 442 4.04 -9.66 10.93
CA ASP A 442 3.78 -8.24 10.84
C ASP A 442 3.69 -7.82 9.38
N SER A 443 2.53 -7.32 8.98
CA SER A 443 2.33 -6.59 7.74
C SER A 443 3.38 -5.48 7.69
N ILE A 444 4.44 -5.71 6.91
CA ILE A 444 5.54 -4.77 6.77
C ILE A 444 5.01 -3.64 5.92
N THR A 445 4.49 -2.66 6.58
CA THR A 445 4.23 -1.35 6.06
C THR A 445 5.57 -0.73 5.71
N ALA A 446 5.90 -0.64 4.43
CA ALA A 446 7.10 0.04 3.99
C ALA A 446 6.96 1.53 4.33
N PHE A 447 7.90 2.07 5.08
CA PHE A 447 7.97 3.50 5.31
C PHE A 447 8.56 4.19 4.07
N ASP A 448 7.79 5.11 3.49
CA ASP A 448 8.29 6.04 2.49
C ASP A 448 8.55 7.39 3.17
N PRO A 449 9.77 7.94 3.10
CA PRO A 449 10.10 9.24 3.69
C PRO A 449 9.43 10.43 2.99
N VAL A 450 8.59 10.22 2.00
CA VAL A 450 7.84 11.30 1.33
C VAL A 450 6.51 11.51 2.03
N PRO A 451 6.21 12.70 2.61
CA PRO A 451 4.92 12.97 3.23
C PRO A 451 3.81 13.04 2.18
N GLY A 452 2.64 12.51 2.50
CA GLY A 452 1.45 12.59 1.66
C GLY A 452 0.97 14.03 1.41
N THR A 453 1.29 14.94 2.34
CA THR A 453 0.97 16.39 2.27
C THR A 453 2.13 17.23 2.79
N ARG A 454 2.38 18.39 2.18
CA ARG A 454 3.38 19.35 2.64
C ARG A 454 2.76 20.28 3.69
N ALA A 455 3.12 20.09 4.96
CA ALA A 455 2.84 21.07 6.00
C ALA A 455 3.92 22.17 6.00
N ARG A 456 3.55 23.41 6.36
CA ARG A 456 4.46 24.58 6.33
C ARG A 456 5.60 24.50 7.35
N ASP A 457 5.42 23.71 8.41
CA ASP A 457 6.37 23.48 9.51
C ASP A 457 7.18 22.18 9.34
N VAL A 458 7.12 21.54 8.19
CA VAL A 458 7.82 20.29 7.88
C VAL A 458 8.87 20.54 6.82
N HIS A 459 10.11 20.22 7.13
CA HIS A 459 11.24 20.46 6.26
C HIS A 459 11.95 19.16 5.89
N ARG A 460 12.47 19.10 4.67
CA ARG A 460 13.28 17.99 4.21
C ARG A 460 14.71 18.16 4.73
N LEU A 461 15.07 17.36 5.74
CA LEU A 461 16.42 17.37 6.32
C LEU A 461 17.24 16.18 5.80
N ARG A 462 18.52 16.43 5.57
CA ARG A 462 19.49 15.38 5.27
C ARG A 462 19.90 14.68 6.56
N VAL A 463 19.99 13.37 6.55
CA VAL A 463 20.55 12.55 7.62
C VAL A 463 22.07 12.67 7.56
N ARG A 464 22.70 13.17 8.61
CA ARG A 464 24.16 13.30 8.74
C ARG A 464 24.78 11.98 9.14
N SER A 465 24.27 11.36 10.20
CA SER A 465 24.71 10.06 10.69
C SER A 465 23.53 9.22 11.18
N VAL A 466 23.73 7.90 11.16
CA VAL A 466 22.87 6.89 11.79
C VAL A 466 23.81 5.98 12.57
N GLU A 467 23.84 6.14 13.88
CA GLU A 467 24.78 5.43 14.74
C GLU A 467 24.06 4.35 15.53
N PRO A 468 24.51 3.07 15.47
CA PRO A 468 23.98 2.03 16.36
C PRO A 468 24.19 2.44 17.83
N ASP A 469 23.15 2.22 18.65
CA ASP A 469 23.20 2.51 20.09
C ASP A 469 23.02 1.19 20.87
N ALA A 470 21.88 0.94 21.49
CA ALA A 470 21.58 -0.35 22.08
C ALA A 470 21.03 -1.35 21.03
N PRO A 471 21.01 -2.69 21.28
CA PRO A 471 20.46 -3.66 20.33
C PRO A 471 19.08 -3.30 19.82
N GLY A 472 18.95 -3.15 18.50
CA GLY A 472 17.71 -2.73 17.84
C GLY A 472 17.37 -1.25 18.02
N SER A 473 18.37 -0.40 18.30
CA SER A 473 18.20 1.05 18.34
C SER A 473 19.30 1.79 17.59
N VAL A 474 18.98 3.00 17.14
CA VAL A 474 19.91 3.93 16.48
C VAL A 474 19.70 5.34 16.98
N VAL A 475 20.78 6.14 16.93
CA VAL A 475 20.74 7.60 17.07
C VAL A 475 20.92 8.21 15.69
N ILE A 476 19.99 9.08 15.29
CA ILE A 476 19.96 9.76 14.00
C ILE A 476 20.31 11.25 14.20
N GLU A 477 21.32 11.75 13.51
CA GLU A 477 21.67 13.16 13.47
C GLU A 477 21.24 13.79 12.15
N PHE A 478 20.66 14.99 12.20
CA PHE A 478 20.22 15.74 11.04
C PHE A 478 21.15 16.91 10.70
N ASP A 479 21.39 17.09 9.40
CA ASP A 479 21.95 18.34 8.85
C ASP A 479 20.82 19.36 8.72
N VAL A 480 20.79 20.35 9.61
CA VAL A 480 19.85 21.46 9.54
C VAL A 480 20.46 22.57 8.68
N PRO A 481 19.86 22.92 7.53
CA PRO A 481 20.33 24.02 6.69
C PRO A 481 20.40 25.34 7.47
N THR A 482 21.38 26.17 7.16
CA THR A 482 21.60 27.47 7.85
C THR A 482 20.33 28.34 7.88
N ALA A 483 19.56 28.34 6.80
CA ALA A 483 18.28 29.08 6.70
C ALA A 483 17.20 28.56 7.68
N LEU A 484 17.34 27.34 8.19
CA LEU A 484 16.37 26.70 9.08
C LEU A 484 16.85 26.61 10.53
N LEU A 485 18.11 27.00 10.85
CA LEU A 485 18.65 26.88 12.19
C LEU A 485 17.79 27.59 13.25
N GLY A 486 17.18 28.73 12.91
CA GLY A 486 16.27 29.45 13.80
C GLY A 486 14.99 28.70 14.12
N ARG A 487 14.50 27.88 13.16
CA ARG A 487 13.26 27.08 13.29
C ARG A 487 13.48 25.77 14.05
N TYR A 488 14.74 25.26 14.06
CA TYR A 488 15.11 24.06 14.79
C TYR A 488 15.74 24.33 16.15
N ARG A 489 15.60 25.56 16.67
CA ARG A 489 15.84 25.83 18.09
C ARG A 489 14.78 25.16 18.93
N PHE A 490 15.19 24.46 19.96
CA PHE A 490 14.26 23.68 20.80
C PHE A 490 14.49 23.96 22.30
N SER A 491 13.49 23.60 23.09
CA SER A 491 13.59 23.50 24.55
C SER A 491 13.82 22.04 24.93
N ALA A 492 14.59 21.82 26.01
CA ALA A 492 14.88 20.45 26.47
C ALA A 492 13.58 19.65 26.74
N GLY A 493 13.50 18.42 26.24
CA GLY A 493 12.32 17.59 26.33
C GLY A 493 11.33 17.72 25.16
N GLN A 494 11.58 18.64 24.20
CA GLN A 494 10.79 18.69 22.98
C GLN A 494 11.12 17.53 22.02
N HIS A 495 10.20 17.29 21.10
CA HIS A 495 10.32 16.26 20.06
C HIS A 495 10.12 16.85 18.67
N VAL A 496 10.57 16.13 17.67
CA VAL A 496 10.23 16.35 16.27
C VAL A 496 9.32 15.22 15.79
N ILE A 497 8.54 15.50 14.73
CA ILE A 497 7.67 14.51 14.10
C ILE A 497 8.31 14.13 12.77
N ILE A 498 8.54 12.84 12.57
CA ILE A 498 8.94 12.29 11.28
C ILE A 498 7.68 12.04 10.47
N HIS A 499 7.62 12.66 9.31
CA HIS A 499 6.52 12.51 8.36
C HIS A 499 6.92 11.55 7.24
N GLY A 500 6.00 10.73 6.84
CA GLY A 500 6.15 9.80 5.72
C GLY A 500 4.82 9.16 5.39
N THR A 501 4.86 8.20 4.50
CA THR A 501 3.70 7.37 4.19
C THR A 501 4.01 5.92 4.49
N CYS A 502 2.98 5.19 4.85
CA CYS A 502 3.03 3.78 5.08
C CYS A 502 1.79 3.18 4.43
N ASP A 503 2.00 2.34 3.39
CA ASP A 503 0.92 1.87 2.53
C ASP A 503 0.05 3.01 1.95
N GLY A 504 0.69 4.20 1.65
CA GLY A 504 0.07 5.43 1.16
C GLY A 504 -0.81 6.15 2.15
N GLN A 505 -0.88 5.66 3.36
CA GLN A 505 -1.50 6.41 4.43
C GLN A 505 -0.45 7.31 5.08
N PRO A 506 -0.72 8.60 5.27
CA PRO A 506 0.18 9.48 5.97
C PRO A 506 0.46 8.92 7.37
N ILE A 507 1.74 8.82 7.70
CA ILE A 507 2.14 8.50 9.07
C ILE A 507 2.99 9.62 9.66
N ARG A 508 2.81 9.82 10.94
CA ARG A 508 3.54 10.76 11.73
C ARG A 508 4.03 10.06 12.99
N ARG A 509 5.34 10.20 13.30
CA ARG A 509 5.93 9.56 14.48
C ARG A 509 6.79 10.56 15.22
N SER A 510 6.47 10.78 16.48
CA SER A 510 7.23 11.65 17.37
C SER A 510 8.48 10.96 17.88
N TYR A 511 9.59 11.71 17.87
CA TYR A 511 10.85 11.30 18.46
C TYR A 511 11.43 12.47 19.23
N SER A 512 11.69 12.25 20.53
CA SER A 512 12.23 13.30 21.41
C SER A 512 13.67 13.59 21.04
N LEU A 513 14.03 14.87 21.10
CA LEU A 513 15.39 15.34 20.91
C LEU A 513 16.24 14.94 22.13
N CYS A 514 17.43 14.37 21.88
CA CYS A 514 18.25 13.79 22.95
C CYS A 514 19.49 14.61 23.32
N ASP A 515 19.81 15.71 22.60
CA ASP A 515 20.93 16.60 22.90
C ASP A 515 20.58 17.72 23.89
N ALA A 516 21.61 18.31 24.49
CA ALA A 516 21.47 19.56 25.23
C ALA A 516 21.05 20.71 24.32
N VAL A 517 20.27 21.64 24.84
CA VAL A 517 19.94 22.89 24.13
C VAL A 517 21.22 23.69 23.89
N GLY A 518 21.39 24.12 22.63
CA GLY A 518 22.59 24.87 22.24
C GLY A 518 23.79 24.02 21.81
N ALA A 519 23.68 22.68 21.80
CA ALA A 519 24.75 21.78 21.32
C ALA A 519 25.01 21.90 19.81
N GLY A 520 24.19 22.65 19.06
CA GLY A 520 24.33 22.83 17.61
C GLY A 520 23.97 21.60 16.78
N ARG A 521 23.39 20.61 17.43
CA ARG A 521 22.98 19.32 16.81
C ARG A 521 21.52 19.07 17.03
N VAL A 522 20.90 18.36 16.09
CA VAL A 522 19.51 17.87 16.17
C VAL A 522 19.56 16.34 16.01
N ARG A 523 19.44 15.63 17.13
CA ARG A 523 19.50 14.17 17.17
C ARG A 523 18.27 13.57 17.82
N ILE A 524 17.85 12.40 17.32
CA ILE A 524 16.76 11.60 17.88
C ILE A 524 17.22 10.17 18.11
N GLY A 525 16.74 9.53 19.17
CA GLY A 525 16.93 8.10 19.42
C GLY A 525 15.72 7.30 18.96
N VAL A 526 15.95 6.25 18.18
CA VAL A 526 14.89 5.40 17.61
C VAL A 526 15.10 3.95 18.01
N VAL A 527 14.10 3.35 18.64
CA VAL A 527 14.08 1.90 18.96
C VAL A 527 13.16 1.18 18.00
N ARG A 528 13.61 0.07 17.45
CA ARG A 528 12.78 -0.82 16.62
C ARG A 528 11.59 -1.32 17.42
N ARG A 529 10.39 -1.06 16.94
CA ARG A 529 9.14 -1.56 17.49
C ARG A 529 8.51 -2.58 16.55
N GLU A 530 7.93 -3.61 17.11
CA GLU A 530 7.15 -4.58 16.37
C GLU A 530 5.96 -3.87 15.69
N GLY A 531 5.76 -4.09 14.37
CA GLY A 531 4.76 -3.35 13.58
C GLY A 531 5.07 -1.86 13.31
N GLY A 532 6.19 -1.33 13.78
CA GLY A 532 6.56 0.08 13.60
C GLY A 532 7.26 0.32 12.26
N ALA A 533 6.57 0.88 11.27
CA ALA A 533 7.11 1.13 9.92
C ALA A 533 8.37 2.00 9.92
N PHE A 534 8.32 3.21 10.48
CA PHE A 534 9.48 4.09 10.53
C PHE A 534 10.61 3.54 11.40
N SER A 535 10.30 2.99 12.59
CA SER A 535 11.34 2.52 13.51
C SER A 535 12.11 1.32 12.94
N ARG A 536 11.48 0.48 12.13
CA ARG A 536 12.15 -0.57 11.38
C ARG A 536 13.04 0.02 10.27
N TYR A 537 12.47 0.90 9.43
CA TYR A 537 13.20 1.61 8.38
C TYR A 537 14.45 2.33 8.93
N ALA A 538 14.30 3.01 10.07
CA ALA A 538 15.40 3.73 10.70
C ALA A 538 16.56 2.82 11.15
N VAL A 539 16.24 1.63 11.67
CA VAL A 539 17.25 0.67 12.20
C VAL A 539 17.84 -0.21 11.09
N GLU A 540 17.06 -0.56 10.07
CA GLU A 540 17.47 -1.57 9.09
C GLU A 540 17.90 -0.98 7.73
N GLU A 541 17.37 0.20 7.34
CA GLU A 541 17.50 0.69 5.97
C GLU A 541 18.04 2.13 5.85
N LEU A 542 17.84 2.97 6.89
CA LEU A 542 18.23 4.37 6.84
C LEU A 542 19.76 4.52 6.83
N ALA A 543 20.27 5.28 5.88
CA ALA A 543 21.72 5.52 5.74
C ALA A 543 22.06 7.01 5.79
N PRO A 544 23.29 7.37 6.19
CA PRO A 544 23.79 8.75 6.05
C PRO A 544 23.64 9.24 4.61
N GLY A 545 23.21 10.50 4.46
CA GLY A 545 22.91 11.11 3.17
C GLY A 545 21.45 10.95 2.72
N SER A 546 20.67 10.06 3.32
CA SER A 546 19.21 9.98 3.13
C SER A 546 18.52 11.27 3.54
N HIS A 547 17.28 11.44 3.12
CA HIS A 547 16.47 12.60 3.51
C HIS A 547 15.21 12.16 4.23
N LEU A 548 14.86 12.85 5.29
CA LEU A 548 13.61 12.67 6.01
C LEU A 548 12.85 14.01 6.06
N TYR A 549 11.54 13.92 6.11
CA TYR A 549 10.69 15.06 6.34
C TYR A 549 10.40 15.18 7.84
N VAL A 550 10.88 16.25 8.43
CA VAL A 550 10.96 16.46 9.88
C VAL A 550 10.24 17.74 10.23
N SER A 551 9.32 17.69 11.22
CA SER A 551 8.65 18.90 11.71
C SER A 551 9.64 19.80 12.48
N GLU A 552 9.27 21.06 12.64
CA GLU A 552 9.90 21.92 13.65
C GLU A 552 9.69 21.31 15.05
N PRO A 553 10.60 21.57 16.04
CA PRO A 553 10.46 21.05 17.39
C PRO A 553 9.18 21.49 18.07
N ALA A 554 8.49 20.55 18.73
CA ALA A 554 7.23 20.76 19.42
C ALA A 554 7.17 19.95 20.72
N GLY A 555 6.13 20.15 21.53
CA GLY A 555 5.90 19.41 22.76
C GLY A 555 5.98 20.25 24.02
N VAL A 556 5.38 19.76 25.09
CA VAL A 556 5.18 20.48 26.38
C VAL A 556 5.93 19.84 27.54
N PHE A 557 6.68 18.76 27.32
CA PHE A 557 7.46 18.07 28.35
C PHE A 557 8.76 18.83 28.66
N THR A 558 8.65 20.13 28.92
CA THR A 558 9.75 21.07 29.08
C THR A 558 9.74 21.67 30.51
N PRO A 559 10.67 21.27 31.39
CA PRO A 559 10.73 21.89 32.71
C PRO A 559 11.13 23.38 32.60
N PRO A 560 10.49 24.26 33.36
CA PRO A 560 10.84 25.67 33.34
C PRO A 560 12.24 25.89 33.94
N VAL A 561 13.09 26.58 33.20
CA VAL A 561 14.44 26.94 33.66
C VAL A 561 14.35 27.93 34.84
N THR A 562 15.14 27.71 35.87
CA THR A 562 15.16 28.56 37.05
C THR A 562 16.60 28.99 37.43
N ARG A 563 16.71 30.09 38.13
CA ARG A 563 17.98 30.54 38.73
C ARG A 563 18.14 30.07 40.20
N THR A 564 17.10 29.49 40.77
CA THR A 564 17.14 28.97 42.13
C THR A 564 17.50 27.50 42.13
N LYS A 565 18.17 27.04 43.19
CA LYS A 565 18.51 25.64 43.38
C LYS A 565 17.25 24.76 43.37
N ARG A 566 17.26 23.71 42.53
CA ARG A 566 16.21 22.66 42.49
C ARG A 566 16.80 21.25 42.57
N SER A 567 16.01 20.36 43.13
CA SER A 567 16.25 18.94 43.09
C SER A 567 15.26 18.31 42.09
N TYR A 568 15.77 17.62 41.08
CA TYR A 568 14.99 16.93 40.06
C TYR A 568 15.06 15.41 40.27
N CYS A 569 13.95 14.72 40.05
CA CYS A 569 13.92 13.28 39.96
C CYS A 569 13.28 12.86 38.63
N ALA A 570 13.97 12.03 37.87
CA ALA A 570 13.43 11.45 36.64
C ALA A 570 13.31 9.96 36.73
N VAL A 571 12.22 9.45 36.15
CA VAL A 571 11.96 8.01 35.94
C VAL A 571 11.82 7.78 34.45
N ALA A 572 12.75 7.02 33.88
CA ALA A 572 12.79 6.68 32.47
C ALA A 572 12.79 5.15 32.28
N ALA A 573 12.21 4.65 31.18
CA ALA A 573 12.37 3.26 30.79
C ALA A 573 12.45 3.12 29.26
N GLY A 574 13.43 2.33 28.79
CA GLY A 574 13.69 2.13 27.36
C GLY A 574 13.94 3.46 26.64
N SER A 575 13.24 3.71 25.51
CA SER A 575 13.36 4.95 24.73
C SER A 575 12.90 6.22 25.47
N GLY A 576 12.21 6.09 26.60
CA GLY A 576 11.86 7.26 27.44
C GLY A 576 13.07 8.02 27.98
N ILE A 577 14.28 7.48 27.82
CA ILE A 577 15.53 8.17 28.18
C ILE A 577 15.82 9.36 27.26
N THR A 578 15.35 9.37 26.00
CA THR A 578 15.73 10.39 25.03
C THR A 578 15.39 11.82 25.45
N PRO A 579 14.14 12.17 25.86
CA PRO A 579 13.84 13.51 26.37
C PRO A 579 14.51 13.79 27.71
N ILE A 580 14.66 12.79 28.56
CA ILE A 580 15.26 12.92 29.88
C ILE A 580 16.74 13.24 29.77
N ALA A 581 17.50 12.63 28.85
CA ALA A 581 18.92 12.95 28.63
C ALA A 581 19.10 14.40 28.19
N SER A 582 18.26 14.91 27.28
CA SER A 582 18.24 16.32 26.87
C SER A 582 17.95 17.25 28.05
N ILE A 583 16.97 16.90 28.88
CA ILE A 583 16.61 17.69 30.06
C ILE A 583 17.74 17.70 31.09
N ILE A 584 18.35 16.54 31.41
CA ILE A 584 19.46 16.43 32.34
C ILE A 584 20.62 17.31 31.87
N ALA A 585 21.07 17.15 30.63
CA ALA A 585 22.20 17.89 30.08
C ALA A 585 21.94 19.37 30.12
N THR A 586 20.78 19.84 29.67
CA THR A 586 20.45 21.28 29.62
C THR A 586 20.26 21.87 31.00
N THR A 587 19.57 21.18 31.92
CA THR A 587 19.30 21.68 33.27
C THR A 587 20.58 21.81 34.07
N LEU A 588 21.43 20.77 34.05
CA LEU A 588 22.70 20.84 34.82
C LEU A 588 23.72 21.80 34.23
N GLU A 589 23.63 22.15 32.94
CA GLU A 589 24.42 23.24 32.33
C GLU A 589 23.91 24.64 32.74
N SER A 590 22.59 24.83 32.66
CA SER A 590 21.98 26.15 32.89
C SER A 590 21.71 26.48 34.35
N GLU A 591 21.65 25.46 35.21
CA GLU A 591 21.36 25.57 36.67
C GLU A 591 22.51 24.98 37.51
N PRO A 592 23.61 25.71 37.75
CA PRO A 592 24.80 25.17 38.42
C PRO A 592 24.59 24.67 39.87
N ALA A 593 23.57 25.14 40.55
CA ALA A 593 23.25 24.74 41.93
C ALA A 593 22.25 23.56 42.03
N SER A 594 21.62 23.17 40.92
CA SER A 594 20.59 22.12 40.87
C SER A 594 21.20 20.71 40.81
N THR A 595 20.44 19.74 41.30
CA THR A 595 20.81 18.31 41.36
C THR A 595 19.78 17.46 40.65
N PHE A 596 20.20 16.30 40.15
CA PHE A 596 19.35 15.40 39.37
C PHE A 596 19.54 13.94 39.81
N VAL A 597 18.46 13.21 40.04
CA VAL A 597 18.44 11.76 40.23
C VAL A 597 17.70 11.15 39.08
N LEU A 598 18.31 10.20 38.39
CA LEU A 598 17.71 9.43 37.30
C LEU A 598 17.53 7.96 37.72
N HIS A 599 16.28 7.47 37.75
CA HIS A 599 15.97 6.06 37.77
C HIS A 599 15.71 5.59 36.34
N TYR A 600 16.60 4.73 35.79
CA TYR A 600 16.50 4.27 34.41
C TYR A 600 16.34 2.77 34.31
N GLY A 601 15.19 2.32 33.78
CA GLY A 601 14.84 0.92 33.58
C GLY A 601 15.22 0.41 32.19
N SER A 602 16.04 -0.66 32.15
CA SER A 602 16.43 -1.38 30.92
C SER A 602 16.26 -2.88 31.10
N ARG A 603 16.39 -3.69 30.01
CA ARG A 603 16.34 -5.14 30.10
C ARG A 603 17.59 -5.70 30.79
N ASP A 604 18.74 -5.29 30.31
CA ASP A 604 20.08 -5.62 30.76
C ASP A 604 21.03 -4.49 30.37
N ASP A 605 22.33 -4.65 30.62
CA ASP A 605 23.37 -3.66 30.37
C ASP A 605 23.49 -3.31 28.88
N ASP A 606 23.38 -4.29 27.99
CA ASP A 606 23.51 -4.08 26.53
C ASP A 606 22.33 -3.25 25.98
N HIS A 607 21.18 -3.26 26.67
CA HIS A 607 19.98 -2.51 26.28
C HIS A 607 19.82 -1.13 26.93
N ILE A 608 20.89 -0.60 27.51
CA ILE A 608 20.91 0.79 28.01
C ILE A 608 21.10 1.72 26.81
N MET A 609 20.07 2.45 26.42
CA MET A 609 20.18 3.47 25.38
C MET A 609 20.92 4.69 25.89
N LEU A 610 21.65 5.35 24.99
CA LEU A 610 22.47 6.55 25.28
C LEU A 610 23.48 6.29 26.43
N ALA A 611 23.99 5.05 26.54
CA ALA A 611 24.88 4.66 27.62
C ALA A 611 26.15 5.53 27.67
N THR A 612 26.75 5.80 26.51
CA THR A 612 27.93 6.66 26.38
C THR A 612 27.66 8.10 26.78
N GLU A 613 26.53 8.65 26.36
CA GLU A 613 26.08 9.99 26.71
C GLU A 613 25.81 10.13 28.22
N LEU A 614 25.12 9.13 28.80
CA LEU A 614 24.81 9.12 30.24
C LEU A 614 26.08 9.02 31.09
N ALA A 615 27.05 8.20 30.69
CA ALA A 615 28.35 8.10 31.33
C ALA A 615 29.10 9.44 31.26
N SER A 616 29.13 10.05 30.07
CA SER A 616 29.74 11.40 29.89
C SER A 616 29.07 12.48 30.74
N LEU A 617 27.75 12.43 30.92
CA LEU A 617 27.03 13.36 31.79
C LEU A 617 27.37 13.11 33.28
N ALA A 618 27.47 11.85 33.70
CA ALA A 618 27.85 11.47 35.04
C ALA A 618 29.27 11.96 35.37
N ASP A 619 30.22 11.72 34.47
CA ASP A 619 31.61 12.23 34.63
C ASP A 619 31.67 13.76 34.68
N ARG A 620 30.88 14.45 33.86
CA ARG A 620 30.89 15.91 33.75
C ARG A 620 30.27 16.60 34.95
N PHE A 621 29.20 16.06 35.49
CA PHE A 621 28.43 16.73 36.55
C PHE A 621 28.68 16.15 37.97
N GLY A 622 29.28 14.96 38.06
CA GLY A 622 29.72 14.36 39.31
C GLY A 622 28.56 14.27 40.33
N ASP A 623 28.77 14.71 41.57
CA ASP A 623 27.80 14.64 42.66
C ASP A 623 26.45 15.34 42.38
N ARG A 624 26.33 16.09 41.29
CA ARG A 624 25.05 16.72 40.89
C ARG A 624 24.13 15.84 40.08
N LEU A 625 24.66 14.71 39.55
CA LEU A 625 23.90 13.75 38.79
C LEU A 625 24.10 12.34 39.36
N ARG A 626 23.05 11.76 39.93
CA ARG A 626 23.04 10.36 40.35
C ARG A 626 22.18 9.54 39.39
N ILE A 627 22.73 8.44 38.84
CA ILE A 627 22.04 7.54 37.93
C ILE A 627 21.86 6.18 38.62
N VAL A 628 20.62 5.69 38.67
CA VAL A 628 20.25 4.35 39.18
C VAL A 628 19.68 3.54 38.04
N HIS A 629 20.45 2.61 37.50
CA HIS A 629 19.99 1.66 36.48
C HIS A 629 19.23 0.51 37.11
N HIS A 630 18.03 0.22 36.63
CA HIS A 630 17.21 -0.93 37.02
C HIS A 630 17.20 -1.94 35.87
N LEU A 631 17.82 -3.12 36.07
CA LEU A 631 18.01 -4.16 35.06
C LEU A 631 17.03 -5.32 35.29
N SER A 632 16.03 -5.46 34.44
CA SER A 632 14.95 -6.44 34.61
C SER A 632 15.37 -7.89 34.26
N ARG A 633 16.38 -8.07 33.40
CA ARG A 633 16.96 -9.35 32.99
C ARG A 633 18.46 -9.27 33.06
N GLN A 634 19.06 -9.74 34.14
CA GLN A 634 20.52 -9.75 34.30
C GLN A 634 21.10 -11.02 33.66
N SER A 635 22.06 -10.89 32.73
CA SER A 635 22.86 -12.02 32.25
C SER A 635 23.77 -12.53 33.35
N PRO A 636 23.92 -13.87 33.54
CA PRO A 636 24.86 -14.41 34.52
C PRO A 636 26.32 -14.09 34.08
N GLY A 637 27.04 -13.31 34.86
CA GLY A 637 28.48 -13.23 34.75
C GLY A 637 29.15 -11.87 34.54
N ARG A 638 28.42 -10.81 34.24
CA ARG A 638 28.99 -9.45 34.14
C ARG A 638 28.56 -8.61 35.34
N ARG A 639 29.48 -8.17 36.13
CA ARG A 639 29.24 -7.10 37.12
C ARG A 639 29.55 -5.76 36.40
N PRO A 640 28.57 -4.87 36.29
CA PRO A 640 28.88 -3.51 35.89
C PRO A 640 29.82 -2.85 36.91
N HIS A 641 30.82 -2.16 36.43
CA HIS A 641 31.61 -1.28 37.33
C HIS A 641 30.76 -0.04 37.59
N GLY A 642 30.20 0.06 38.79
CA GLY A 642 29.62 1.30 39.32
C GLY A 642 30.73 2.17 39.91
N ASP A 643 30.74 3.42 39.54
CA ASP A 643 31.44 4.46 40.27
C ASP A 643 30.52 5.07 41.36
N ALA A 644 30.98 6.01 42.12
CA ALA A 644 30.18 6.64 43.19
C ALA A 644 28.91 7.36 42.73
N VAL A 645 28.76 7.56 41.41
CA VAL A 645 27.67 8.34 40.77
C VAL A 645 26.64 7.42 40.08
N THR A 646 27.04 6.18 39.72
CA THR A 646 26.20 5.24 38.97
C THR A 646 25.93 3.98 39.78
N GLU A 647 24.67 3.72 40.11
CA GLU A 647 24.19 2.57 40.83
C GLU A 647 23.45 1.61 39.91
N TYR A 648 23.64 0.29 40.13
CA TYR A 648 22.89 -0.77 39.40
C TYR A 648 22.03 -1.60 40.34
N ARG A 649 20.74 -1.68 40.04
CA ARG A 649 19.75 -2.45 40.79
C ARG A 649 19.17 -3.57 39.91
N ARG A 650 18.90 -4.74 40.50
CA ARG A 650 18.24 -5.86 39.83
C ARG A 650 16.72 -5.69 39.93
N GLY A 651 16.02 -5.89 38.81
CA GLY A 651 14.57 -5.85 38.77
C GLY A 651 14.05 -4.66 37.95
N ARG A 652 12.72 -4.60 37.83
CA ARG A 652 12.03 -3.42 37.25
C ARG A 652 12.00 -2.28 38.26
N ILE A 653 11.84 -1.08 37.77
CA ILE A 653 11.53 0.07 38.65
C ILE A 653 10.21 -0.20 39.36
N VAL A 654 10.22 -0.10 40.67
CA VAL A 654 9.03 -0.16 41.52
C VAL A 654 8.84 1.19 42.20
N ALA A 655 7.62 1.71 42.18
CA ALA A 655 7.35 3.06 42.71
C ALA A 655 7.75 3.23 44.20
N ALA A 656 7.74 2.16 44.99
CA ALA A 656 8.18 2.15 46.39
C ALA A 656 9.70 2.34 46.55
N ASP A 657 10.52 2.01 45.53
CA ASP A 657 11.97 2.11 45.55
C ASP A 657 12.47 3.51 45.22
N ILE A 658 11.57 4.40 44.80
CA ILE A 658 11.87 5.81 44.46
C ILE A 658 11.70 6.64 45.72
N ALA A 659 12.78 6.80 46.45
CA ALA A 659 12.77 7.35 47.81
C ALA A 659 13.19 8.82 47.89
N GLU A 660 13.22 9.57 46.77
CA GLU A 660 13.66 10.97 46.73
C GLU A 660 12.55 11.94 47.17
N ASP A 661 12.21 11.90 48.47
CA ASP A 661 11.12 12.69 49.07
C ASP A 661 11.33 14.21 49.02
N GLY A 662 12.51 14.69 48.60
CA GLY A 662 12.86 16.09 48.51
C GLY A 662 12.84 16.68 47.08
N ALA A 663 12.47 15.94 46.05
CA ALA A 663 12.50 16.45 44.68
C ALA A 663 11.48 17.60 44.49
N ASN A 664 11.93 18.69 43.86
CA ASN A 664 11.08 19.84 43.54
C ASN A 664 10.24 19.57 42.27
N LEU A 665 10.77 18.78 41.33
CA LEU A 665 10.12 18.45 40.08
C LEU A 665 10.38 16.98 39.68
N TRP A 666 9.35 16.33 39.22
CA TRP A 666 9.37 14.93 38.77
C TRP A 666 9.15 14.87 37.28
N LEU A 667 9.94 14.02 36.58
CA LEU A 667 9.90 13.81 35.14
C LEU A 667 9.69 12.35 34.85
N LEU A 668 8.55 11.99 34.27
CA LEU A 668 8.19 10.58 34.03
C LEU A 668 8.07 10.32 32.52
N CYS A 669 8.89 9.38 31.99
CA CYS A 669 8.82 8.99 30.57
C CYS A 669 9.11 7.51 30.39
N GLY A 670 8.16 6.75 29.85
CA GLY A 670 8.29 5.30 29.64
C GLY A 670 6.97 4.60 29.38
N PRO A 671 6.90 3.28 29.56
CA PRO A 671 5.67 2.52 29.39
C PRO A 671 4.55 3.02 30.31
N ARG A 672 3.33 3.10 29.78
CA ARG A 672 2.15 3.65 30.48
C ARG A 672 1.94 3.10 31.88
N GLY A 673 2.06 1.77 32.06
CA GLY A 673 1.88 1.13 33.37
C GLY A 673 2.85 1.64 34.43
N LEU A 674 4.16 1.79 34.08
CA LEU A 674 5.17 2.34 34.98
C LEU A 674 4.87 3.81 35.33
N VAL A 675 4.58 4.63 34.32
CA VAL A 675 4.30 6.06 34.50
C VAL A 675 3.06 6.27 35.39
N ALA A 676 2.00 5.46 35.19
CA ALA A 676 0.79 5.52 36.00
C ALA A 676 1.08 5.13 37.45
N GLU A 677 1.75 4.00 37.68
CA GLU A 677 2.10 3.49 39.02
C GLU A 677 2.95 4.52 39.82
N VAL A 678 4.01 5.04 39.18
CA VAL A 678 4.87 6.02 39.85
C VAL A 678 4.12 7.31 40.16
N ARG A 679 3.32 7.80 39.21
CA ARG A 679 2.52 9.02 39.44
C ARG A 679 1.51 8.84 40.57
N GLU A 680 0.76 7.74 40.60
CA GLU A 680 -0.20 7.44 41.67
C GLU A 680 0.49 7.37 43.01
N SER A 681 1.64 6.71 43.08
CA SER A 681 2.45 6.65 44.31
C SER A 681 2.90 8.03 44.79
N LEU A 682 3.40 8.89 43.86
CA LEU A 682 3.82 10.25 44.21
C LEU A 682 2.66 11.12 44.70
N VAL A 683 1.51 11.04 44.05
CA VAL A 683 0.28 11.76 44.48
C VAL A 683 -0.21 11.26 45.86
N ALA A 684 -0.19 9.95 46.10
CA ALA A 684 -0.55 9.37 47.39
C ALA A 684 0.39 9.81 48.50
N ARG A 685 1.65 10.13 48.22
CA ARG A 685 2.67 10.68 49.10
C ARG A 685 2.58 12.21 49.27
N GLY A 686 1.58 12.87 48.67
CA GLY A 686 1.34 14.31 48.79
C GLY A 686 2.11 15.19 47.81
N VAL A 687 2.73 14.61 46.72
CA VAL A 687 3.34 15.40 45.67
C VAL A 687 2.24 16.06 44.83
N ASP A 688 2.32 17.37 44.70
CA ASP A 688 1.42 18.16 43.87
C ASP A 688 1.52 17.73 42.40
N ARG A 689 0.38 17.58 41.74
CA ARG A 689 0.30 17.14 40.35
C ARG A 689 1.03 18.09 39.38
N SER A 690 1.05 19.39 39.66
CA SER A 690 1.77 20.40 38.86
C SER A 690 3.30 20.21 38.87
N ARG A 691 3.80 19.46 39.85
CA ARG A 691 5.23 19.12 39.99
C ARG A 691 5.61 17.80 39.33
N ILE A 692 4.68 17.16 38.58
CA ILE A 692 4.89 15.88 37.90
C ILE A 692 4.65 16.09 36.41
N LEU A 693 5.73 16.21 35.63
CA LEU A 693 5.67 16.26 34.17
C LEU A 693 5.71 14.83 33.60
N ILE A 694 4.92 14.59 32.55
CA ILE A 694 4.76 13.24 31.95
C ILE A 694 4.85 13.32 30.44
N GLU A 695 5.59 12.39 29.81
CA GLU A 695 5.56 12.14 28.39
C GLU A 695 5.34 10.64 28.09
N LEU A 696 4.42 10.33 27.17
CA LEU A 696 4.13 8.97 26.70
C LEU A 696 4.27 8.88 25.20
N PHE A 697 4.84 7.77 24.70
CA PHE A 697 5.06 7.52 23.24
C PHE A 697 4.00 6.60 22.63
N GLU A 698 2.76 6.61 23.14
CA GLU A 698 1.66 5.84 22.61
C GLU A 698 0.89 6.63 21.54
N THR A 699 0.55 5.94 20.44
CA THR A 699 -0.32 6.49 19.38
C THR A 699 -1.67 5.75 19.42
N ARG A 700 -2.78 6.49 19.25
CA ARG A 700 -4.12 5.92 19.07
C ARG A 700 -4.40 5.81 17.57
N GLU A 701 -5.05 4.74 17.15
CA GLU A 701 -5.66 4.68 15.81
C GLU A 701 -6.83 5.66 15.73
N ILE A 702 -6.99 6.32 14.57
CA ILE A 702 -8.13 7.21 14.32
C ILE A 702 -9.39 6.35 14.34
N SER A 703 -10.26 6.56 15.32
CA SER A 703 -11.54 5.86 15.43
C SER A 703 -12.59 6.64 14.63
N SER A 704 -13.38 5.96 13.82
CA SER A 704 -14.56 6.57 13.18
C SER A 704 -15.49 7.14 14.25
N PRO A 705 -16.13 8.29 14.02
CA PRO A 705 -17.03 8.90 14.98
C PRO A 705 -18.23 7.97 15.27
N PRO A 706 -18.76 7.96 16.50
CA PRO A 706 -19.98 7.23 16.80
C PRO A 706 -21.16 7.79 16.00
N THR A 707 -21.93 6.93 15.37
CA THR A 707 -22.89 7.19 14.28
C THR A 707 -24.23 7.81 14.73
N GLU A 708 -24.43 8.21 15.99
CA GLU A 708 -25.79 8.47 16.54
C GLU A 708 -26.05 9.84 17.19
N THR A 709 -25.30 10.90 16.91
CA THR A 709 -25.69 12.24 17.40
C THR A 709 -26.14 13.14 16.27
N THR A 710 -27.42 13.54 16.28
CA THR A 710 -28.02 14.46 15.31
C THR A 710 -27.63 15.93 15.52
N ALA A 711 -27.13 16.30 16.70
CA ALA A 711 -26.69 17.64 17.02
C ALA A 711 -25.36 17.96 16.35
N ARG A 712 -25.29 19.10 15.62
CA ARG A 712 -24.10 19.60 14.94
C ARG A 712 -23.56 20.83 15.65
N CYS A 713 -22.26 21.02 15.57
CA CYS A 713 -21.55 22.18 16.07
C CYS A 713 -20.71 22.82 14.96
N ARG A 714 -20.70 24.13 14.88
CA ARG A 714 -19.79 24.90 14.04
C ARG A 714 -18.47 25.10 14.77
N VAL A 715 -17.38 24.62 14.17
CA VAL A 715 -16.03 24.73 14.74
C VAL A 715 -15.19 25.68 13.90
N VAL A 716 -14.51 26.60 14.57
CA VAL A 716 -13.53 27.52 13.97
C VAL A 716 -12.16 27.24 14.59
N LEU A 717 -11.20 26.79 13.79
CA LEU A 717 -9.82 26.57 14.21
C LEU A 717 -8.93 27.69 13.63
N THR A 718 -8.13 28.30 14.48
CA THR A 718 -7.17 29.38 14.13
C THR A 718 -5.77 29.06 14.67
N GLY A 719 -4.80 29.93 14.38
CA GLY A 719 -3.42 29.78 14.89
C GLY A 719 -2.55 28.79 14.14
N HIS A 720 -3.09 28.12 13.09
CA HIS A 720 -2.32 27.27 12.19
C HIS A 720 -2.80 27.45 10.74
N GLY A 721 -1.90 27.92 9.86
CA GLY A 721 -2.22 28.19 8.46
C GLY A 721 -3.33 29.24 8.30
N ASP A 722 -4.19 29.05 7.29
CA ASP A 722 -5.26 29.98 6.94
C ASP A 722 -6.54 29.80 7.81
N GLY A 723 -6.45 29.04 8.88
CA GLY A 723 -7.58 28.64 9.71
C GLY A 723 -8.47 27.58 9.03
N LEU A 724 -9.44 27.04 9.75
CA LEU A 724 -10.39 26.07 9.26
C LEU A 724 -11.76 26.27 9.92
N THR A 725 -12.82 26.41 9.13
CA THR A 725 -14.20 26.48 9.62
C THR A 725 -15.02 25.33 9.06
N PHE A 726 -15.68 24.56 9.91
CA PHE A 726 -16.46 23.40 9.51
C PHE A 726 -17.57 23.06 10.51
N GLU A 727 -18.52 22.24 10.06
CA GLU A 727 -19.53 21.64 10.92
C GLU A 727 -19.21 20.18 11.23
N MET A 728 -19.43 19.76 12.46
CA MET A 728 -19.17 18.41 12.92
C MET A 728 -20.27 17.90 13.89
N PRO A 729 -20.42 16.58 14.03
CA PRO A 729 -21.27 15.99 15.09
C PRO A 729 -20.66 16.27 16.46
N GLN A 730 -21.48 16.61 17.46
CA GLN A 730 -21.00 16.90 18.84
C GLN A 730 -20.32 15.70 19.52
N GLY A 731 -20.60 14.46 19.07
CA GLY A 731 -19.99 13.24 19.63
C GLY A 731 -18.59 12.92 19.16
N ALA A 732 -18.08 13.57 18.10
CA ALA A 732 -16.74 13.36 17.56
C ALA A 732 -15.70 14.25 18.26
N THR A 733 -14.41 13.86 18.22
CA THR A 733 -13.35 14.77 18.67
C THR A 733 -13.10 15.85 17.62
N ILE A 734 -12.74 17.04 18.09
CA ILE A 734 -12.51 18.21 17.20
C ILE A 734 -11.39 17.90 16.19
N LEU A 735 -10.32 17.24 16.64
CA LEU A 735 -9.21 16.92 15.75
C LEU A 735 -9.57 15.86 14.72
N ASP A 736 -10.27 14.77 15.09
CA ASP A 736 -10.65 13.72 14.13
C ASP A 736 -11.52 14.31 13.00
N ALA A 737 -12.53 15.11 13.36
CA ALA A 737 -13.40 15.78 12.40
C ALA A 737 -12.68 16.83 11.54
N ALA A 738 -11.68 17.50 12.07
CA ALA A 738 -10.87 18.48 11.35
C ALA A 738 -9.92 17.79 10.35
N LEU A 739 -9.35 16.63 10.71
CA LEU A 739 -8.44 15.86 9.86
C LEU A 739 -9.13 15.24 8.63
N GLU A 740 -10.43 15.01 8.67
CA GLU A 740 -11.22 14.63 7.49
C GLU A 740 -11.23 15.72 6.39
N ARG A 741 -10.94 16.97 6.75
CA ARG A 741 -11.03 18.16 5.89
C ARG A 741 -9.69 18.76 5.55
N ARG A 742 -8.73 18.62 6.46
CA ARG A 742 -7.41 19.21 6.34
C ARG A 742 -6.35 18.38 7.07
N GLU A 743 -5.40 17.84 6.35
CA GLU A 743 -4.41 16.91 6.88
C GLU A 743 -3.18 17.57 7.55
N ASP A 744 -2.93 18.86 7.32
CA ASP A 744 -1.73 19.57 7.82
C ASP A 744 -1.86 20.15 9.24
N LEU A 745 -2.90 19.80 9.99
CA LEU A 745 -3.11 20.27 11.35
C LEU A 745 -2.05 19.73 12.32
N PRO A 746 -1.74 20.46 13.42
CA PRO A 746 -0.75 20.04 14.39
C PRO A 746 -1.27 18.88 15.27
N TYR A 747 -0.78 17.67 15.04
CA TYR A 747 -1.02 16.50 15.89
C TYR A 747 0.09 15.47 15.79
N SER A 748 0.13 14.52 16.75
CA SER A 748 1.06 13.40 16.70
C SER A 748 0.46 12.13 17.33
N CYS A 749 0.31 12.04 18.68
CA CYS A 749 -0.05 10.82 19.38
C CYS A 749 -1.54 10.43 19.29
N LEU A 750 -2.43 11.36 18.97
CA LEU A 750 -3.91 11.22 18.97
C LEU A 750 -4.52 10.73 20.31
N GLY A 751 -3.69 10.52 21.33
CA GLY A 751 -4.08 9.99 22.66
C GLY A 751 -4.06 11.03 23.79
N GLY A 752 -3.66 12.26 23.51
CA GLY A 752 -3.57 13.34 24.51
C GLY A 752 -2.27 13.38 25.31
N SER A 753 -1.24 12.60 24.96
CA SER A 753 -0.01 12.45 25.75
C SER A 753 1.19 13.27 25.25
N CYS A 754 1.15 13.86 24.03
CA CYS A 754 2.27 14.62 23.46
C CYS A 754 2.11 16.14 23.51
N GLY A 755 0.88 16.64 23.66
CA GLY A 755 0.59 18.07 23.68
C GLY A 755 0.65 18.79 22.33
N THR A 756 0.97 18.10 21.21
CA THR A 756 1.12 18.72 19.89
C THR A 756 -0.19 19.36 19.39
N CYS A 757 -1.34 18.78 19.73
CA CYS A 757 -2.68 19.27 19.37
C CYS A 757 -3.28 20.25 20.41
N LEU A 758 -2.44 20.89 21.22
CA LEU A 758 -2.86 21.88 22.22
C LEU A 758 -3.51 23.07 21.54
N ALA A 759 -4.68 23.46 22.02
CA ALA A 759 -5.38 24.65 21.54
C ALA A 759 -6.07 25.36 22.72
N ARG A 760 -6.23 26.66 22.61
CA ARG A 760 -6.98 27.46 23.58
C ARG A 760 -8.40 27.68 23.06
N VAL A 761 -9.38 27.48 23.91
CA VAL A 761 -10.80 27.80 23.63
C VAL A 761 -10.95 29.34 23.73
N GLU A 762 -11.31 29.95 22.60
CA GLU A 762 -11.56 31.42 22.51
C GLU A 762 -13.05 31.72 22.62
N HIS A 763 -13.92 30.81 22.14
CA HIS A 763 -15.36 30.95 22.23
C HIS A 763 -16.05 29.58 22.33
N GLY A 764 -17.19 29.54 23.03
CA GLY A 764 -18.00 28.36 23.25
C GLY A 764 -17.53 27.48 24.40
N ARG A 765 -18.09 26.27 24.47
CA ARG A 765 -17.72 25.24 25.49
C ARG A 765 -17.24 23.98 24.82
N VAL A 766 -16.26 23.37 25.46
CA VAL A 766 -15.62 22.13 25.02
C VAL A 766 -15.50 21.19 26.21
N ASP A 767 -15.97 19.98 26.06
CA ASP A 767 -15.74 18.88 26.99
C ASP A 767 -14.49 18.10 26.56
N MET A 768 -13.60 17.85 27.50
CA MET A 768 -12.41 17.04 27.24
C MET A 768 -12.49 15.74 28.04
N ASP A 769 -12.32 14.60 27.35
CA ASP A 769 -12.34 13.30 28.00
C ASP A 769 -11.31 13.24 29.14
N PRO A 770 -11.71 13.03 30.38
CA PRO A 770 -10.79 12.95 31.52
C PRO A 770 -9.86 11.76 31.35
N HIS A 771 -8.57 12.00 31.44
CA HIS A 771 -7.57 10.95 31.45
C HIS A 771 -6.44 11.31 32.41
N PRO A 772 -6.00 10.42 33.28
CA PRO A 772 -5.00 10.73 34.29
C PRO A 772 -3.63 11.13 33.76
N LEU A 773 -3.30 10.79 32.50
CA LEU A 773 -1.99 11.00 31.88
C LEU A 773 -2.03 11.97 30.69
N LEU A 774 -2.84 13.04 30.76
CA LEU A 774 -2.85 14.10 29.74
C LEU A 774 -1.56 14.93 29.81
N ALA A 775 -1.12 15.44 28.64
CA ALA A 775 0.05 16.30 28.49
C ALA A 775 -0.20 17.76 28.94
N ILE A 776 -1.34 18.05 29.54
CA ILE A 776 -1.69 19.36 30.07
C ILE A 776 -2.05 19.25 31.55
N THR A 777 -1.74 20.31 32.28
CA THR A 777 -2.00 20.41 33.73
C THR A 777 -3.42 20.88 34.00
N PRO A 778 -3.95 20.69 35.22
CA PRO A 778 -5.20 21.34 35.66
C PRO A 778 -5.20 22.86 35.46
N ASP A 779 -4.09 23.53 35.73
CA ASP A 779 -3.93 24.97 35.54
C ASP A 779 -4.05 25.37 34.06
N ASP A 780 -3.55 24.54 33.14
CA ASP A 780 -3.75 24.75 31.70
C ASP A 780 -5.22 24.63 31.31
N ILE A 781 -5.93 23.63 31.89
CA ILE A 781 -7.36 23.44 31.64
C ILE A 781 -8.16 24.64 32.19
N ASP A 782 -7.85 25.10 33.39
CA ASP A 782 -8.49 26.27 33.99
C ASP A 782 -8.19 27.57 33.20
N ALA A 783 -7.03 27.63 32.51
CA ALA A 783 -6.67 28.71 31.60
C ALA A 783 -7.32 28.60 30.21
N GLY A 784 -8.17 27.58 30.00
CA GLY A 784 -8.95 27.35 28.78
C GLY A 784 -8.21 26.57 27.70
N TYR A 785 -7.10 25.88 28.02
CA TYR A 785 -6.41 25.01 27.07
C TYR A 785 -7.02 23.62 27.04
N VAL A 786 -7.09 23.07 25.83
CA VAL A 786 -7.61 21.70 25.59
C VAL A 786 -6.70 20.97 24.58
N LEU A 787 -6.76 19.64 24.62
CA LEU A 787 -6.13 18.79 23.61
C LEU A 787 -7.20 18.41 22.57
N THR A 788 -7.13 18.95 21.37
CA THR A 788 -8.19 18.78 20.33
C THR A 788 -8.43 17.33 19.96
N CYS A 789 -7.47 16.42 20.16
CA CYS A 789 -7.64 14.99 19.99
C CYS A 789 -8.46 14.29 21.09
N ARG A 790 -8.79 15.01 22.19
CA ARG A 790 -9.60 14.54 23.33
C ARG A 790 -10.80 15.42 23.60
N ALA A 791 -10.90 16.53 22.89
CA ALA A 791 -11.88 17.58 23.09
C ALA A 791 -13.08 17.41 22.16
N ARG A 792 -14.30 17.52 22.70
CA ARG A 792 -15.58 17.48 21.97
C ARG A 792 -16.34 18.79 22.14
N PRO A 793 -17.03 19.31 21.13
CA PRO A 793 -17.86 20.47 21.31
C PRO A 793 -19.00 20.21 22.31
N ALA A 794 -19.23 21.19 23.20
CA ALA A 794 -20.32 21.19 24.20
C ALA A 794 -21.25 22.41 24.01
N SER A 795 -21.15 23.09 22.86
CA SER A 795 -22.04 24.18 22.42
C SER A 795 -22.21 24.15 20.90
N ASP A 796 -23.16 24.90 20.37
CA ASP A 796 -23.49 24.93 18.94
C ASP A 796 -22.40 25.61 18.08
N GLU A 797 -21.56 26.43 18.71
CA GLU A 797 -20.38 27.06 18.07
C GLU A 797 -19.21 27.03 19.04
N VAL A 798 -18.03 26.69 18.52
CA VAL A 798 -16.76 26.66 19.26
C VAL A 798 -15.65 27.26 18.42
N SER A 799 -14.88 28.16 18.99
CA SER A 799 -13.65 28.68 18.38
C SER A 799 -12.44 28.31 19.21
N LEU A 800 -11.41 27.74 18.56
CA LEU A 800 -10.16 27.35 19.18
C LEU A 800 -8.96 27.88 18.39
N ARG A 801 -7.90 28.24 19.13
CA ARG A 801 -6.63 28.64 18.57
C ARG A 801 -5.52 27.69 18.95
N PHE A 802 -4.85 27.10 17.96
CA PHE A 802 -3.69 26.22 18.19
C PHE A 802 -2.51 26.98 18.79
N GLY A 803 -1.78 26.29 19.66
CA GLY A 803 -0.58 26.79 20.36
C GLY A 803 -0.89 27.42 21.72
N ARG A 804 0.17 27.86 22.42
CA ARG A 804 0.10 28.61 23.68
C ARG A 804 0.07 30.12 23.47
#